data_f4326778504bfe4251b5909fbac756b8
#
_entry.id   f4326778504bfe4251b5909fbac756b8
#
_cell.length_a   1.000
_cell.length_b   1.000
_cell.length_c   1.000
_cell.angle_alpha   90.00
_cell.angle_beta   90.00
_cell.angle_gamma   90.00
#
_symmetry.space_group_name_H-M   'P 1'
#
loop_
_entity.id
_entity.type
_entity.pdbx_description
1 polymer ?
#
loop_
_entity_poly.entity_id
_entity_poly.type
_entity_poly.pdbx_seq_one_letter_code
_entity_poly.pdbx_strand_id
1 'polypeptide(L)'
;MIEIKNLNKYYNSGTQKFHALKDINLTFPEKGFYFITGKSGSGKSTLLNIIGGIDSYDSGDLIINNLNTNNFKRSDFNAYRNSYIGFIFQEFNVIKNLSVFDNIALSLRLKNINVHKNENEILEVIEKVGLKGKEHRKMNQLSGGERQRVAIARAIIKNPEVIIADEPTGNLDKKNRDIIMGILKEISVNKLVIMVTHDTTLADKYGDFEITLKDGQIISERKINEDVTEETNNNTFVDTNFIKPIQPKLTTSMFLSFKNIKLHLFRFLMIALFFTISLIFAESSINLYFSNAADQYTAFQSKYHNDFIKISHKETLYNQTISTGFFDIDARTNKKLIEAYGEDTYTILNSIPLGVDIRETDYENNPIDLTGEKDKLFYLSEFTNIITLKDLKTIDKVSTKEPLTFNLRNLKDDDGNDVEINLTCYITDIMADSLIAHNYFYEDFYGNYEDYFAGKYFMFPGMNEKIYIKGIIFTDYNKFAKKESVSDEEYEYFYLYDANYQASYYDNKAFYGALFMLISDFVSDNDENQFVSTSNIEYTSDNFIFKAFDETSLISNVKVSMFTDLMKPYIIAGDREGPKKPKEGELEPIMVSKKFYDLYIKAALEDTFPANPANPNEYGDNELINPTTGATAVFSFYGYKRITTSFNVKIVGVIDNNDEATIYFCNKNEDQMYYNYLKTSYSDYANDSMGGYLILKVSDDLNKNATLYSDLTSHDLVIDNISYVKLQVVNDFIDSNLILFLGIFFALCLFSILMIFNYVVITIKNSRKDIGIYMSLGMNGFKISFIYLFQVLLVSASAFILASIGANIFLKVLDHNLSATAANLIMKSYNISIKPIDFTIFKLTKMGYLISLAIAFVAPLITIAIPLISLSRKKPIDVIKIS
;
A
#
# COMPACT_ATOMS: atom_id res chain seq x y z
N MET A 1 -32.79 56.13 11.91
CA MET A 1 -33.99 56.05 12.79
C MET A 1 -34.24 54.59 13.14
N ILE A 2 -34.56 54.33 14.45
CA ILE A 2 -34.93 52.96 14.96
C ILE A 2 -36.34 53.10 15.54
N GLU A 3 -37.28 52.27 15.10
CA GLU A 3 -38.66 52.26 15.57
C GLU A 3 -39.06 50.86 16.05
N ILE A 4 -39.69 50.81 17.22
CA ILE A 4 -40.15 49.58 17.87
C ILE A 4 -41.67 49.69 18.06
N LYS A 5 -42.40 48.63 17.57
CA LYS A 5 -43.88 48.60 17.66
C LYS A 5 -44.37 47.32 18.32
N ASN A 6 -45.03 47.36 19.41
CA ASN A 6 -45.69 46.27 20.14
C ASN A 6 -44.75 45.07 20.37
N LEU A 7 -43.46 45.32 20.68
CA LEU A 7 -42.43 44.33 20.79
C LEU A 7 -42.56 43.56 22.10
N ASN A 8 -42.57 42.22 21.98
CA ASN A 8 -42.65 41.28 23.09
C ASN A 8 -41.49 40.30 23.06
N LYS A 9 -41.01 39.94 24.25
CA LYS A 9 -39.95 38.96 24.45
C LYS A 9 -40.24 38.03 25.62
N TYR A 10 -40.14 36.71 25.36
CA TYR A 10 -40.28 35.68 26.39
C TYR A 10 -38.99 34.91 26.54
N TYR A 11 -38.67 34.49 27.75
CA TYR A 11 -37.62 33.49 28.03
C TYR A 11 -38.22 32.27 28.72
N ASN A 12 -37.76 31.11 28.33
CA ASN A 12 -38.14 29.84 28.94
C ASN A 12 -37.20 29.54 30.11
N SER A 13 -37.68 29.44 31.32
CA SER A 13 -36.96 29.01 32.50
C SER A 13 -37.60 27.72 33.04
N GLY A 14 -37.11 26.54 32.55
CA GLY A 14 -37.73 25.24 32.83
C GLY A 14 -39.16 25.19 32.28
N THR A 15 -40.15 24.98 33.12
CA THR A 15 -41.58 24.91 32.74
C THR A 15 -42.28 26.29 32.73
N GLN A 16 -41.64 27.34 33.22
CA GLN A 16 -42.24 28.68 33.31
C GLN A 16 -41.73 29.59 32.18
N LYS A 17 -42.68 30.31 31.56
CA LYS A 17 -42.42 31.35 30.55
C LYS A 17 -42.32 32.72 31.25
N PHE A 18 -41.15 33.36 31.24
CA PHE A 18 -40.94 34.69 31.78
C PHE A 18 -41.13 35.73 30.67
N HIS A 19 -42.07 36.66 30.83
CA HIS A 19 -42.36 37.77 29.91
C HIS A 19 -41.43 38.94 30.21
N ALA A 20 -40.31 39.03 29.51
CA ALA A 20 -39.24 39.98 29.76
C ALA A 20 -39.48 41.39 29.24
N LEU A 21 -40.15 41.49 28.06
CA LEU A 21 -40.58 42.75 27.47
C LEU A 21 -42.03 42.63 27.05
N LYS A 22 -42.89 43.67 27.36
CA LYS A 22 -44.30 43.62 27.20
C LYS A 22 -44.76 44.87 26.42
N ASP A 23 -45.18 44.66 25.17
CA ASP A 23 -45.75 45.65 24.26
C ASP A 23 -44.95 46.99 24.22
N ILE A 24 -43.65 46.86 24.02
CA ILE A 24 -42.73 47.99 23.94
C ILE A 24 -42.99 48.75 22.65
N ASN A 25 -43.23 50.04 22.78
CA ASN A 25 -43.31 50.98 21.68
C ASN A 25 -42.33 52.12 21.95
N LEU A 26 -41.41 52.38 20.98
CA LEU A 26 -40.34 53.34 21.20
C LEU A 26 -39.74 53.77 19.84
N THR A 27 -39.33 55.00 19.74
CA THR A 27 -38.72 55.59 18.56
C THR A 27 -37.42 56.30 18.92
N PHE A 28 -36.32 55.97 18.24
CA PHE A 28 -35.05 56.68 18.38
C PHE A 28 -34.75 57.44 17.07
N PRO A 29 -34.39 58.73 17.16
CA PRO A 29 -33.91 59.48 15.99
C PRO A 29 -32.51 59.06 15.56
N GLU A 30 -31.91 59.76 14.59
CA GLU A 30 -30.59 59.42 14.05
C GLU A 30 -29.43 59.84 14.92
N LYS A 31 -29.66 60.82 15.86
CA LYS A 31 -28.62 61.35 16.76
C LYS A 31 -29.18 61.62 18.11
N GLY A 32 -28.30 61.72 19.10
CA GLY A 32 -28.69 62.09 20.48
C GLY A 32 -28.23 61.04 21.51
N PHE A 33 -28.25 61.41 22.78
CA PHE A 33 -27.85 60.52 23.87
C PHE A 33 -29.06 60.05 24.68
N TYR A 34 -29.48 58.81 24.45
CA TYR A 34 -30.64 58.18 25.07
C TYR A 34 -30.25 57.32 26.27
N PHE A 35 -30.86 57.54 27.42
CA PHE A 35 -30.68 56.69 28.58
C PHE A 35 -31.90 55.83 28.82
N ILE A 36 -31.67 54.53 29.04
CA ILE A 36 -32.72 53.61 29.50
C ILE A 36 -32.43 53.29 30.94
N THR A 37 -33.24 53.73 31.85
CA THR A 37 -33.09 53.59 33.31
C THR A 37 -34.13 52.62 33.88
N GLY A 38 -33.90 52.16 35.12
CA GLY A 38 -34.80 51.24 35.81
C GLY A 38 -34.09 50.25 36.68
N LYS A 39 -34.83 49.53 37.56
CA LYS A 39 -34.30 48.58 38.53
C LYS A 39 -33.65 47.37 37.81
N SER A 40 -32.73 46.62 38.48
CA SER A 40 -32.21 45.35 37.97
C SER A 40 -33.38 44.39 37.67
N GLY A 41 -33.32 43.68 36.53
CA GLY A 41 -34.37 42.76 36.10
C GLY A 41 -35.55 43.40 35.36
N SER A 42 -35.57 44.73 35.15
CA SER A 42 -36.66 45.38 34.45
C SER A 42 -36.76 45.18 32.94
N GLY A 43 -35.81 44.46 32.32
CA GLY A 43 -35.77 44.16 30.87
C GLY A 43 -34.80 45.01 30.04
N LYS A 44 -34.02 45.93 30.66
CA LYS A 44 -33.15 46.91 29.96
C LYS A 44 -32.14 46.26 29.03
N SER A 45 -31.31 45.34 29.54
CA SER A 45 -30.30 44.64 28.73
C SER A 45 -30.95 43.75 27.67
N THR A 46 -32.16 43.21 27.92
CA THR A 46 -32.92 42.46 26.95
C THR A 46 -33.34 43.37 25.75
N LEU A 47 -33.86 44.54 26.03
CA LEU A 47 -34.22 45.54 25.01
C LEU A 47 -32.97 45.95 24.20
N LEU A 48 -31.86 46.22 24.89
CA LEU A 48 -30.61 46.59 24.24
C LEU A 48 -30.08 45.52 23.33
N ASN A 49 -30.13 44.24 23.77
CA ASN A 49 -29.69 43.09 22.97
C ASN A 49 -30.54 42.87 21.73
N ILE A 50 -31.83 43.13 21.79
CA ILE A 50 -32.74 43.06 20.66
C ILE A 50 -32.42 44.18 19.67
N ILE A 51 -32.34 45.45 20.13
CA ILE A 51 -31.96 46.59 19.29
C ILE A 51 -30.59 46.33 18.62
N GLY A 52 -29.62 45.78 19.39
CA GLY A 52 -28.30 45.44 18.86
C GLY A 52 -28.26 44.24 17.94
N GLY A 53 -29.38 43.53 17.71
CA GLY A 53 -29.47 42.35 16.87
C GLY A 53 -28.68 41.13 17.44
N ILE A 54 -28.43 41.11 18.74
CA ILE A 54 -27.75 40.01 19.49
C ILE A 54 -28.78 38.94 19.86
N ASP A 55 -30.00 39.36 20.28
CA ASP A 55 -31.13 38.50 20.60
C ASP A 55 -32.30 38.74 19.61
N SER A 56 -33.22 37.80 19.56
CA SER A 56 -34.45 37.89 18.78
C SER A 56 -35.63 38.23 19.68
N TYR A 57 -36.66 38.87 19.14
CA TYR A 57 -37.96 39.08 19.79
C TYR A 57 -38.97 38.02 19.34
N ASP A 58 -40.09 37.89 20.04
CA ASP A 58 -41.09 36.86 19.82
C ASP A 58 -42.29 37.38 19.01
N SER A 59 -42.68 38.67 19.20
CA SER A 59 -43.73 39.34 18.42
C SER A 59 -43.52 40.86 18.40
N GLY A 60 -44.21 41.55 17.53
CA GLY A 60 -44.06 42.98 17.26
C GLY A 60 -43.07 43.24 16.12
N ASP A 61 -42.68 44.49 15.93
CA ASP A 61 -41.80 44.96 14.88
C ASP A 61 -40.63 45.76 15.42
N LEU A 62 -39.44 45.48 14.94
CA LEU A 62 -38.27 46.32 15.02
C LEU A 62 -37.92 46.82 13.62
N ILE A 63 -38.02 48.10 13.40
CA ILE A 63 -37.81 48.76 12.11
C ILE A 63 -36.54 49.62 12.22
N ILE A 64 -35.57 49.38 11.30
CA ILE A 64 -34.28 50.08 11.26
C ILE A 64 -34.18 50.75 9.88
N ASN A 65 -34.04 52.08 9.84
CA ASN A 65 -34.00 52.81 8.55
C ASN A 65 -35.12 52.39 7.56
N ASN A 66 -36.36 52.32 8.05
CA ASN A 66 -37.54 51.89 7.30
C ASN A 66 -37.56 50.42 6.84
N LEU A 67 -36.63 49.59 7.31
CA LEU A 67 -36.61 48.16 7.05
C LEU A 67 -37.09 47.39 8.28
N ASN A 68 -38.11 46.55 8.10
CA ASN A 68 -38.58 45.69 9.19
C ASN A 68 -37.64 44.46 9.33
N THR A 69 -37.12 44.25 10.53
CA THR A 69 -36.16 43.16 10.83
C THR A 69 -36.79 41.77 10.82
N ASN A 70 -38.12 41.64 10.77
CA ASN A 70 -38.83 40.37 10.55
C ASN A 70 -38.41 39.73 9.21
N ASN A 71 -38.02 40.53 8.22
CA ASN A 71 -37.54 40.08 6.94
C ASN A 71 -36.02 39.81 6.92
N PHE A 72 -35.30 40.05 7.97
CA PHE A 72 -33.83 39.85 8.05
C PHE A 72 -33.45 38.40 8.15
N LYS A 73 -32.54 37.99 7.27
CA LYS A 73 -31.82 36.72 7.41
C LYS A 73 -30.70 36.89 8.45
N ARG A 74 -30.13 35.76 8.86
CA ARG A 74 -29.00 35.74 9.80
C ARG A 74 -27.77 36.53 9.27
N SER A 75 -27.59 36.55 7.97
CA SER A 75 -26.56 37.34 7.26
C SER A 75 -26.73 38.83 7.49
N ASP A 76 -27.99 39.29 7.47
CA ASP A 76 -28.35 40.71 7.55
C ASP A 76 -28.12 41.24 8.97
N PHE A 77 -28.48 40.44 9.99
CA PHE A 77 -28.10 40.72 11.37
C PHE A 77 -26.57 40.72 11.58
N ASN A 78 -25.81 39.87 10.89
CA ASN A 78 -24.34 39.93 10.97
C ASN A 78 -23.81 41.23 10.34
N ALA A 79 -24.34 41.63 9.19
CA ALA A 79 -23.99 42.90 8.53
C ALA A 79 -24.37 44.10 9.36
N TYR A 80 -25.58 44.11 9.95
CA TYR A 80 -26.06 45.12 10.87
C TYR A 80 -25.10 45.32 12.06
N ARG A 81 -24.72 44.26 12.79
CA ARG A 81 -23.75 44.33 13.87
C ARG A 81 -22.34 44.72 13.41
N ASN A 82 -21.98 44.36 12.21
CA ASN A 82 -20.64 44.67 11.68
C ASN A 82 -20.51 46.15 11.30
N SER A 83 -21.54 46.69 10.60
CA SER A 83 -21.45 47.99 9.97
C SER A 83 -22.16 49.12 10.75
N TYR A 84 -23.36 48.85 11.30
CA TYR A 84 -24.29 49.87 11.83
C TYR A 84 -24.19 50.05 13.33
N ILE A 85 -23.96 48.98 14.11
CA ILE A 85 -23.95 48.99 15.56
C ILE A 85 -22.55 48.97 16.15
N GLY A 86 -22.22 49.87 17.09
CA GLY A 86 -21.10 49.79 17.99
C GLY A 86 -21.55 49.30 19.37
N PHE A 87 -21.25 48.07 19.77
CA PHE A 87 -21.72 47.51 21.03
C PHE A 87 -20.63 47.60 22.13
N ILE A 88 -20.99 48.18 23.30
CA ILE A 88 -20.18 48.28 24.51
C ILE A 88 -20.87 47.49 25.61
N PHE A 89 -20.28 46.35 25.98
CA PHE A 89 -20.84 45.44 26.97
C PHE A 89 -20.47 45.82 28.41
N GLN A 90 -21.26 45.41 29.38
CA GLN A 90 -21.07 45.57 30.78
C GLN A 90 -19.76 44.94 31.30
N GLU A 91 -19.50 43.71 30.86
CA GLU A 91 -18.26 42.97 31.13
C GLU A 91 -17.23 43.25 30.05
N PHE A 92 -16.57 44.32 29.94
CA PHE A 92 -15.55 44.72 28.96
C PHE A 92 -15.52 43.93 27.64
N ASN A 93 -15.77 42.64 27.63
CA ASN A 93 -15.79 41.67 26.51
C ASN A 93 -14.68 41.92 25.50
N VAL A 94 -13.44 42.07 26.03
CA VAL A 94 -12.21 42.17 25.25
C VAL A 94 -11.57 40.80 25.10
N ILE A 95 -10.90 40.55 23.98
CA ILE A 95 -10.22 39.29 23.71
C ILE A 95 -8.88 39.32 24.45
N LYS A 96 -8.75 38.45 25.46
CA LYS A 96 -7.63 38.44 26.41
C LYS A 96 -6.27 38.27 25.75
N ASN A 97 -6.21 37.61 24.64
CA ASN A 97 -4.99 37.19 23.97
C ASN A 97 -4.49 38.17 22.91
N LEU A 98 -5.31 39.15 22.59
CA LEU A 98 -4.95 40.22 21.67
C LEU A 98 -4.37 41.39 22.44
N SER A 99 -3.52 42.20 21.82
CA SER A 99 -3.05 43.47 22.31
C SER A 99 -4.17 44.51 22.30
N VAL A 100 -3.96 45.69 22.86
CA VAL A 100 -4.86 46.85 22.72
C VAL A 100 -5.10 47.12 21.24
N PHE A 101 -4.02 47.28 20.47
CA PHE A 101 -4.07 47.48 19.02
C PHE A 101 -4.84 46.39 18.29
N ASP A 102 -4.54 45.12 18.52
CA ASP A 102 -5.20 43.99 17.83
C ASP A 102 -6.70 43.89 18.19
N ASN A 103 -7.11 44.22 19.45
CA ASN A 103 -8.51 44.24 19.86
C ASN A 103 -9.31 45.33 19.11
N ILE A 104 -8.72 46.51 18.92
CA ILE A 104 -9.36 47.62 18.22
C ILE A 104 -9.35 47.35 16.72
N ALA A 105 -8.22 46.94 16.17
CA ALA A 105 -8.06 46.59 14.75
C ALA A 105 -8.98 45.44 14.31
N LEU A 106 -9.42 44.56 15.23
CA LEU A 106 -10.32 43.46 14.91
C LEU A 106 -11.62 43.94 14.26
N SER A 107 -12.22 45.08 14.75
CA SER A 107 -13.40 45.63 14.14
C SER A 107 -13.21 46.02 12.65
N LEU A 108 -12.05 46.60 12.34
CA LEU A 108 -11.69 46.93 10.95
C LEU A 108 -11.43 45.68 10.11
N ARG A 109 -10.73 44.68 10.66
CA ARG A 109 -10.52 43.39 9.98
C ARG A 109 -11.82 42.67 9.60
N LEU A 110 -12.82 42.76 10.51
CA LEU A 110 -14.14 42.19 10.27
C LEU A 110 -14.93 42.94 9.19
N LYS A 111 -14.68 44.24 9.03
CA LYS A 111 -15.21 45.10 7.94
C LYS A 111 -14.41 45.00 6.64
N ASN A 112 -13.39 44.12 6.56
CA ASN A 112 -12.47 43.98 5.42
C ASN A 112 -11.60 45.22 5.14
N ILE A 113 -11.46 46.09 6.12
CA ILE A 113 -10.60 47.29 6.02
C ILE A 113 -9.15 46.86 6.29
N ASN A 114 -8.22 47.37 5.49
CA ASN A 114 -6.81 47.05 5.65
C ASN A 114 -6.20 47.76 6.86
N VAL A 115 -5.84 46.98 7.88
CA VAL A 115 -5.32 47.49 9.14
C VAL A 115 -4.01 48.29 8.96
N HIS A 116 -3.11 47.85 8.07
CA HIS A 116 -1.84 48.56 7.86
C HIS A 116 -2.04 49.97 7.22
N LYS A 117 -3.06 50.12 6.36
CA LYS A 117 -3.34 51.42 5.75
C LYS A 117 -4.04 52.37 6.72
N ASN A 118 -4.67 51.83 7.77
CA ASN A 118 -5.43 52.60 8.76
C ASN A 118 -4.78 52.57 10.15
N GLU A 119 -3.48 52.29 10.22
CA GLU A 119 -2.73 52.22 11.48
C GLU A 119 -2.77 53.54 12.27
N ASN A 120 -2.62 54.66 11.57
CA ASN A 120 -2.73 55.99 12.19
C ASN A 120 -4.10 56.23 12.83
N GLU A 121 -5.20 55.88 12.15
CA GLU A 121 -6.55 56.00 12.68
C GLU A 121 -6.74 55.17 13.94
N ILE A 122 -6.18 53.94 13.98
CA ILE A 122 -6.22 53.10 15.19
C ILE A 122 -5.45 53.77 16.34
N LEU A 123 -4.27 54.33 16.07
CA LEU A 123 -3.45 55.01 17.07
C LEU A 123 -4.15 56.29 17.59
N GLU A 124 -4.78 57.08 16.72
CA GLU A 124 -5.57 58.24 17.08
C GLU A 124 -6.75 57.87 18.03
N VAL A 125 -7.44 56.74 17.70
CA VAL A 125 -8.53 56.27 18.57
C VAL A 125 -7.98 55.77 19.91
N ILE A 126 -6.83 55.14 19.95
CA ILE A 126 -6.14 54.70 21.17
C ILE A 126 -5.78 55.94 22.03
N GLU A 127 -5.27 56.99 21.42
CA GLU A 127 -4.96 58.23 22.11
C GLU A 127 -6.25 58.95 22.62
N LYS A 128 -7.31 58.98 21.79
CA LYS A 128 -8.60 59.58 22.15
C LYS A 128 -9.21 58.94 23.42
N VAL A 129 -9.06 57.62 23.59
CA VAL A 129 -9.51 56.93 24.80
C VAL A 129 -8.48 56.92 25.92
N GLY A 130 -7.38 57.68 25.81
CA GLY A 130 -6.38 57.83 26.85
C GLY A 130 -5.53 56.57 27.11
N LEU A 131 -5.21 55.79 26.04
CA LEU A 131 -4.42 54.58 26.11
C LEU A 131 -3.07 54.68 25.34
N LYS A 132 -2.65 55.93 25.05
CA LYS A 132 -1.35 56.20 24.38
C LYS A 132 -0.18 55.51 25.11
N GLY A 133 0.69 54.82 24.39
CA GLY A 133 1.85 54.06 24.89
C GLY A 133 1.47 52.67 25.45
N LYS A 134 0.23 52.21 25.30
CA LYS A 134 -0.23 50.86 25.70
C LYS A 134 -0.69 49.98 24.55
N GLU A 135 -0.38 50.34 23.32
CA GLU A 135 -0.82 49.72 22.06
C GLU A 135 -0.51 48.22 22.03
N HIS A 136 0.65 47.84 22.52
CA HIS A 136 1.12 46.43 22.49
C HIS A 136 0.84 45.66 23.78
N ARG A 137 0.30 46.30 24.84
CA ARG A 137 -0.05 45.59 26.06
C ARG A 137 -1.19 44.61 25.83
N LYS A 138 -1.08 43.45 26.50
CA LYS A 138 -2.18 42.46 26.54
C LYS A 138 -3.24 42.88 27.55
N MET A 139 -4.46 42.37 27.43
CA MET A 139 -5.60 42.73 28.28
C MET A 139 -5.40 42.40 29.77
N ASN A 140 -4.63 41.36 30.09
CA ASN A 140 -4.29 41.03 31.48
C ASN A 140 -3.32 42.01 32.15
N GLN A 141 -2.68 42.89 31.37
CA GLN A 141 -1.74 43.93 31.86
C GLN A 141 -2.45 45.28 32.06
N LEU A 142 -3.78 45.34 31.90
CA LEU A 142 -4.60 46.53 31.96
C LEU A 142 -5.54 46.48 33.16
N SER A 143 -5.80 47.64 33.78
CA SER A 143 -6.86 47.82 34.76
C SER A 143 -8.25 47.62 34.18
N GLY A 144 -9.29 47.46 35.02
CA GLY A 144 -10.69 47.34 34.56
C GLY A 144 -11.10 48.51 33.69
N GLY A 145 -10.82 49.75 34.12
CA GLY A 145 -11.14 50.95 33.38
C GLY A 145 -10.40 51.06 32.04
N GLU A 146 -9.14 50.62 31.95
CA GLU A 146 -8.40 50.58 30.73
C GLU A 146 -9.00 49.57 29.72
N ARG A 147 -9.40 48.37 30.20
CA ARG A 147 -10.10 47.39 29.37
C ARG A 147 -11.42 47.90 28.83
N GLN A 148 -12.17 48.65 29.62
CA GLN A 148 -13.42 49.31 29.18
C GLN A 148 -13.14 50.30 28.04
N ARG A 149 -12.07 51.12 28.20
CA ARG A 149 -11.67 52.07 27.15
C ARG A 149 -11.24 51.36 25.86
N VAL A 150 -10.60 50.17 25.93
CA VAL A 150 -10.34 49.32 24.75
C VAL A 150 -11.64 48.85 24.08
N ALA A 151 -12.65 48.45 24.87
CA ALA A 151 -13.97 48.05 24.36
C ALA A 151 -14.68 49.19 23.63
N ILE A 152 -14.61 50.42 24.23
CA ILE A 152 -15.15 51.64 23.62
C ILE A 152 -14.40 51.96 22.32
N ALA A 153 -13.07 52.01 22.36
CA ALA A 153 -12.25 52.25 21.16
C ALA A 153 -12.59 51.27 20.04
N ARG A 154 -12.76 49.96 20.37
CA ARG A 154 -13.19 48.94 19.44
C ARG A 154 -14.58 49.17 18.85
N ALA A 155 -15.52 49.74 19.61
CA ALA A 155 -16.86 50.07 19.15
C ALA A 155 -16.85 51.26 18.20
N ILE A 156 -16.06 52.31 18.47
CA ILE A 156 -16.07 53.57 17.72
C ILE A 156 -15.19 53.52 16.44
N ILE A 157 -14.12 52.74 16.41
CA ILE A 157 -13.16 52.70 15.28
C ILE A 157 -13.81 52.33 13.93
N LYS A 158 -14.91 51.59 13.95
CA LYS A 158 -15.63 51.22 12.74
C LYS A 158 -16.64 52.29 12.27
N ASN A 159 -16.67 53.45 12.98
CA ASN A 159 -17.58 54.57 12.70
C ASN A 159 -19.06 54.11 12.56
N PRO A 160 -19.67 53.51 13.60
CA PRO A 160 -21.05 53.03 13.56
C PRO A 160 -22.04 54.20 13.54
N GLU A 161 -23.27 53.94 13.04
CA GLU A 161 -24.38 54.96 13.14
C GLU A 161 -25.02 54.99 14.54
N VAL A 162 -25.01 53.82 15.22
CA VAL A 162 -25.58 53.67 16.56
C VAL A 162 -24.59 53.03 17.50
N ILE A 163 -24.40 53.64 18.67
CA ILE A 163 -23.63 53.04 19.79
C ILE A 163 -24.60 52.59 20.85
N ILE A 164 -24.46 51.32 21.23
CA ILE A 164 -25.24 50.69 22.28
C ILE A 164 -24.33 50.38 23.44
N ALA A 165 -24.63 50.89 24.63
CA ALA A 165 -23.81 50.73 25.84
C ALA A 165 -24.61 50.14 27.01
N ASP A 166 -24.25 48.93 27.44
CA ASP A 166 -24.89 48.27 28.61
C ASP A 166 -24.03 48.48 29.86
N GLU A 167 -24.45 49.36 30.73
CA GLU A 167 -23.80 49.76 31.98
C GLU A 167 -22.28 50.01 31.85
N PRO A 168 -21.81 50.84 30.90
CA PRO A 168 -20.38 50.95 30.56
C PRO A 168 -19.54 51.56 31.67
N THR A 169 -20.13 52.09 32.73
CA THR A 169 -19.47 52.82 33.83
C THR A 169 -19.56 52.10 35.17
N GLY A 170 -20.31 50.97 35.28
CA GLY A 170 -20.67 50.34 36.57
C GLY A 170 -19.48 49.89 37.43
N ASN A 171 -18.33 49.59 36.85
CA ASN A 171 -17.15 49.13 37.58
C ASN A 171 -15.97 50.13 37.54
N LEU A 172 -16.26 51.42 37.36
CA LEU A 172 -15.24 52.46 37.21
C LEU A 172 -15.25 53.47 38.34
N ASP A 173 -14.06 53.96 38.65
CA ASP A 173 -13.88 55.15 39.53
C ASP A 173 -14.41 56.44 38.86
N LYS A 174 -14.67 57.43 39.60
CA LYS A 174 -15.31 58.71 39.16
C LYS A 174 -14.53 59.32 37.97
N LYS A 175 -13.19 59.34 38.01
CA LYS A 175 -12.35 59.94 37.00
C LYS A 175 -12.48 59.21 35.65
N ASN A 176 -12.41 57.84 35.63
CA ASN A 176 -12.54 57.04 34.41
C ASN A 176 -13.99 57.10 33.91
N ARG A 177 -14.98 57.17 34.76
CA ARG A 177 -16.40 57.39 34.44
C ARG A 177 -16.60 58.69 33.65
N ASP A 178 -16.10 59.80 34.15
CA ASP A 178 -16.27 61.12 33.50
C ASP A 178 -15.56 61.15 32.10
N ILE A 179 -14.43 60.52 31.98
CA ILE A 179 -13.74 60.37 30.66
C ILE A 179 -14.63 59.60 29.64
N ILE A 180 -15.17 58.47 30.04
CA ILE A 180 -16.02 57.65 29.18
C ILE A 180 -17.30 58.37 28.80
N MET A 181 -17.96 59.00 29.78
CA MET A 181 -19.17 59.76 29.53
C MET A 181 -18.92 60.97 28.63
N GLY A 182 -17.78 61.64 28.77
CA GLY A 182 -17.37 62.72 27.87
C GLY A 182 -17.20 62.22 26.40
N ILE A 183 -16.53 61.07 26.20
CA ILE A 183 -16.37 60.47 24.89
C ILE A 183 -17.74 60.12 24.25
N LEU A 184 -18.63 59.47 25.02
CA LEU A 184 -19.98 59.10 24.52
C LEU A 184 -20.86 60.32 24.23
N LYS A 185 -20.76 61.37 25.03
CA LYS A 185 -21.46 62.61 24.76
C LYS A 185 -20.97 63.32 23.50
N GLU A 186 -19.64 63.41 23.32
CA GLU A 186 -19.08 63.95 22.08
C GLU A 186 -19.60 63.23 20.84
N ILE A 187 -19.67 61.90 20.89
CA ILE A 187 -20.16 61.05 19.79
C ILE A 187 -21.67 61.30 19.56
N SER A 188 -22.45 61.50 20.63
CA SER A 188 -23.90 61.64 20.53
C SER A 188 -24.37 62.92 19.81
N VAL A 189 -23.46 63.86 19.59
CA VAL A 189 -23.74 65.07 18.77
C VAL A 189 -24.09 64.70 17.30
N ASN A 190 -23.44 63.71 16.77
CA ASN A 190 -23.58 63.33 15.38
C ASN A 190 -24.15 61.90 15.16
N LYS A 191 -24.27 61.11 16.22
CA LYS A 191 -24.68 59.68 16.17
C LYS A 191 -25.70 59.38 17.28
N LEU A 192 -26.43 58.30 17.12
CA LEU A 192 -27.33 57.83 18.20
C LEU A 192 -26.51 57.04 19.23
N VAL A 193 -26.59 57.43 20.48
CA VAL A 193 -26.01 56.69 21.61
C VAL A 193 -27.16 56.28 22.53
N ILE A 194 -27.31 54.95 22.73
CA ILE A 194 -28.31 54.37 23.64
C ILE A 194 -27.57 53.73 24.80
N MET A 195 -27.75 54.21 26.01
CA MET A 195 -27.05 53.69 27.18
C MET A 195 -28.04 53.19 28.23
N VAL A 196 -27.81 51.96 28.70
CA VAL A 196 -28.53 51.45 29.87
C VAL A 196 -27.69 51.72 31.12
N THR A 197 -28.37 52.21 32.15
CA THR A 197 -27.78 52.44 33.48
C THR A 197 -28.80 52.31 34.58
N HIS A 198 -28.35 51.99 35.78
CA HIS A 198 -29.17 52.14 37.03
C HIS A 198 -28.90 53.46 37.75
N ASP A 199 -27.93 54.26 37.29
CA ASP A 199 -27.56 55.53 37.81
C ASP A 199 -28.26 56.70 37.07
N THR A 200 -29.38 57.21 37.58
CA THR A 200 -30.16 58.28 36.97
C THR A 200 -29.43 59.62 36.95
N THR A 201 -28.45 59.82 37.83
CA THR A 201 -27.66 61.04 37.83
C THR A 201 -26.84 61.27 36.60
N LEU A 202 -26.48 60.16 35.89
CA LEU A 202 -25.78 60.21 34.63
C LEU A 202 -26.69 60.67 33.52
N ALA A 203 -27.95 60.22 33.53
CA ALA A 203 -28.93 60.66 32.58
C ALA A 203 -29.16 62.19 32.71
N ASP A 204 -29.34 62.73 33.99
CA ASP A 204 -29.52 64.16 34.19
C ASP A 204 -28.31 64.99 33.73
N LYS A 205 -27.07 64.44 33.88
CA LYS A 205 -25.82 65.19 33.56
C LYS A 205 -25.48 65.19 32.06
N TYR A 206 -25.72 64.06 31.37
CA TYR A 206 -25.20 63.85 30.04
C TYR A 206 -26.26 63.53 29.01
N GLY A 207 -27.49 63.13 29.45
CA GLY A 207 -28.53 62.65 28.53
C GLY A 207 -29.29 63.81 27.85
N ASP A 208 -29.76 63.43 26.64
CA ASP A 208 -30.74 64.29 25.97
C ASP A 208 -32.20 63.79 26.23
N PHE A 209 -32.34 62.45 26.40
CA PHE A 209 -33.60 61.77 26.71
C PHE A 209 -33.41 60.66 27.73
N GLU A 210 -34.39 60.43 28.60
CA GLU A 210 -34.46 59.34 29.56
C GLU A 210 -35.75 58.54 29.37
N ILE A 211 -35.59 57.21 29.28
CA ILE A 211 -36.64 56.20 29.15
C ILE A 211 -36.59 55.32 30.39
N THR A 212 -37.65 55.31 31.21
CA THR A 212 -37.68 54.47 32.41
C THR A 212 -38.43 53.16 32.13
N LEU A 213 -37.74 52.04 32.36
CA LEU A 213 -38.30 50.72 32.19
C LEU A 213 -38.56 50.04 33.53
N LYS A 214 -39.76 49.47 33.71
CA LYS A 214 -40.17 48.73 34.89
C LYS A 214 -40.96 47.48 34.49
N ASP A 215 -40.63 46.34 35.03
CA ASP A 215 -41.30 45.03 34.84
C ASP A 215 -41.62 44.70 33.39
N GLY A 216 -40.69 45.06 32.47
CA GLY A 216 -40.80 44.86 31.02
C GLY A 216 -41.63 45.86 30.26
N GLN A 217 -42.03 46.95 30.87
CA GLN A 217 -42.86 48.02 30.25
C GLN A 217 -42.21 49.43 30.39
N ILE A 218 -42.41 50.29 29.42
CA ILE A 218 -41.99 51.67 29.50
C ILE A 218 -43.01 52.40 30.36
N ILE A 219 -42.53 53.09 31.46
CA ILE A 219 -43.38 53.80 32.36
C ILE A 219 -43.29 55.32 32.22
N SER A 220 -42.16 55.82 31.69
CA SER A 220 -42.03 57.26 31.37
C SER A 220 -40.96 57.50 30.33
N GLU A 221 -41.16 58.51 29.55
CA GLU A 221 -40.21 59.10 28.59
C GLU A 221 -40.06 60.57 28.95
N ARG A 222 -38.79 60.98 29.18
CA ARG A 222 -38.49 62.36 29.62
C ARG A 222 -37.43 62.96 28.70
N LYS A 223 -37.74 64.13 28.14
CA LYS A 223 -36.77 65.00 27.49
C LYS A 223 -35.97 65.72 28.52
N ILE A 224 -34.64 65.68 28.55
CA ILE A 224 -33.74 66.30 29.51
C ILE A 224 -33.19 67.61 28.95
N ASN A 225 -32.77 67.63 27.69
CA ASN A 225 -32.20 68.77 27.01
C ASN A 225 -33.22 69.37 26.02
N GLU A 226 -33.70 70.59 26.34
CA GLU A 226 -34.72 71.27 25.51
C GLU A 226 -34.20 71.79 24.20
N ASP A 227 -32.91 71.99 24.04
CA ASP A 227 -32.26 72.49 22.77
C ASP A 227 -32.17 71.47 21.65
N VAL A 228 -32.44 70.21 21.90
CA VAL A 228 -32.42 69.17 20.86
C VAL A 228 -33.76 69.16 20.14
N THR A 229 -33.83 69.75 18.96
CA THR A 229 -35.00 69.64 18.06
C THR A 229 -35.09 68.23 17.47
N GLU A 230 -36.25 67.58 17.57
CA GLU A 230 -36.59 66.38 16.84
C GLU A 230 -36.70 66.73 15.35
N GLU A 231 -35.58 66.72 14.60
CA GLU A 231 -35.66 66.77 13.14
C GLU A 231 -36.20 65.42 12.64
N THR A 232 -37.48 65.32 12.47
CA THR A 232 -38.12 64.23 11.73
C THR A 232 -37.85 64.43 10.21
N ASN A 233 -36.71 63.99 9.76
CA ASN A 233 -36.44 63.87 8.30
C ASN A 233 -37.33 62.78 7.75
N ASN A 234 -38.44 63.16 7.12
CA ASN A 234 -39.32 62.29 6.33
C ASN A 234 -38.66 61.82 5.00
N ASN A 235 -37.38 61.41 5.06
CA ASN A 235 -36.73 60.84 3.92
C ASN A 235 -37.21 59.39 3.73
N THR A 236 -38.04 59.16 2.72
CA THR A 236 -38.58 57.87 2.28
C THR A 236 -37.52 56.99 1.64
N PHE A 237 -36.26 57.40 1.63
CA PHE A 237 -35.19 56.59 1.06
C PHE A 237 -34.85 55.45 2.01
N VAL A 238 -35.08 54.21 1.56
CA VAL A 238 -34.63 52.95 2.23
C VAL A 238 -33.17 52.74 1.93
N ASP A 239 -32.28 53.12 2.84
CA ASP A 239 -30.86 52.79 2.69
C ASP A 239 -30.60 51.32 3.10
N THR A 240 -30.38 50.44 2.14
CA THR A 240 -30.06 49.01 2.37
C THR A 240 -28.58 48.74 2.53
N ASN A 241 -27.70 49.74 2.46
CA ASN A 241 -26.24 49.54 2.46
C ASN A 241 -25.73 48.92 3.76
N PHE A 242 -26.39 49.20 4.91
CA PHE A 242 -25.99 48.67 6.22
C PHE A 242 -26.26 47.17 6.40
N ILE A 243 -27.10 46.54 5.56
CA ILE A 243 -27.36 45.09 5.59
C ILE A 243 -26.63 44.35 4.48
N LYS A 244 -25.83 45.02 3.63
CA LYS A 244 -24.99 44.33 2.67
C LYS A 244 -23.96 43.46 3.40
N PRO A 245 -23.89 42.11 3.12
CA PRO A 245 -23.02 41.21 3.86
C PRO A 245 -21.56 41.54 3.59
N ILE A 246 -20.89 42.14 4.53
CA ILE A 246 -19.44 42.26 4.51
C ILE A 246 -18.88 40.96 5.07
N GLN A 247 -18.26 40.13 4.22
CA GLN A 247 -17.66 38.89 4.62
C GLN A 247 -16.18 39.13 4.96
N PRO A 248 -15.74 38.89 6.20
CA PRO A 248 -14.32 39.01 6.54
C PRO A 248 -13.48 38.03 5.70
N LYS A 249 -12.30 38.45 5.26
CA LYS A 249 -11.37 37.60 4.50
C LYS A 249 -10.98 36.36 5.32
N LEU A 250 -10.69 35.28 4.64
CA LEU A 250 -10.16 34.06 5.29
C LEU A 250 -8.85 34.35 6.07
N THR A 251 -8.06 35.31 5.60
CA THR A 251 -6.83 35.75 6.27
C THR A 251 -7.08 36.26 7.69
N THR A 252 -8.25 36.84 8.00
CA THR A 252 -8.64 37.22 9.36
C THR A 252 -8.81 35.98 10.26
N SER A 253 -9.50 34.93 9.76
CA SER A 253 -9.64 33.66 10.47
C SER A 253 -8.30 32.97 10.67
N MET A 254 -7.41 33.00 9.68
CA MET A 254 -6.04 32.47 9.80
C MET A 254 -5.23 33.21 10.88
N PHE A 255 -5.29 34.56 10.88
CA PHE A 255 -4.63 35.37 11.91
C PHE A 255 -5.10 34.98 13.33
N LEU A 256 -6.42 34.87 13.53
CA LEU A 256 -6.97 34.45 14.81
C LEU A 256 -6.58 33.03 15.20
N SER A 257 -6.49 32.12 14.20
CA SER A 257 -6.01 30.75 14.37
C SER A 257 -4.58 30.69 14.88
N PHE A 258 -3.65 31.44 14.27
CA PHE A 258 -2.26 31.52 14.71
C PHE A 258 -2.13 32.09 16.14
N LYS A 259 -2.90 33.11 16.47
CA LYS A 259 -2.92 33.67 17.85
C LYS A 259 -3.41 32.62 18.87
N ASN A 260 -4.41 31.82 18.53
CA ASN A 260 -4.90 30.72 19.37
C ASN A 260 -3.88 29.58 19.51
N ILE A 261 -3.21 29.18 18.42
CA ILE A 261 -2.16 28.14 18.46
C ILE A 261 -1.05 28.57 19.43
N LYS A 262 -0.59 29.85 19.34
CA LYS A 262 0.48 30.34 20.20
C LYS A 262 0.15 30.23 21.70
N LEU A 263 -1.12 30.32 22.07
CA LEU A 263 -1.57 30.14 23.45
C LEU A 263 -1.54 28.70 23.93
N HIS A 264 -1.83 27.77 23.06
CA HIS A 264 -1.94 26.36 23.36
C HIS A 264 -0.86 25.56 22.65
N LEU A 265 0.31 26.18 22.43
CA LEU A 265 1.40 25.62 21.63
C LEU A 265 1.81 24.22 22.09
N PHE A 266 1.94 24.01 23.41
CA PHE A 266 2.31 22.69 23.93
C PHE A 266 1.30 21.59 23.54
N ARG A 267 -0.01 21.87 23.67
CA ARG A 267 -1.05 20.92 23.27
C ARG A 267 -1.03 20.66 21.75
N PHE A 268 -0.84 21.73 20.98
CA PHE A 268 -0.73 21.65 19.54
C PHE A 268 0.43 20.75 19.12
N LEU A 269 1.62 20.96 19.71
CA LEU A 269 2.82 20.17 19.44
C LEU A 269 2.67 18.70 19.85
N MET A 270 2.05 18.43 21.00
CA MET A 270 1.81 17.04 21.44
C MET A 270 0.87 16.29 20.49
N ILE A 271 -0.18 16.94 20.03
CA ILE A 271 -1.10 16.32 19.07
C ILE A 271 -0.42 16.10 17.73
N ALA A 272 0.33 17.10 17.25
CA ALA A 272 1.11 16.96 16.03
C ALA A 272 2.11 15.80 16.13
N LEU A 273 2.79 15.64 17.28
CA LEU A 273 3.73 14.55 17.52
C LEU A 273 3.05 13.18 17.48
N PHE A 274 1.97 12.98 18.25
CA PHE A 274 1.26 11.69 18.23
C PHE A 274 0.68 11.36 16.86
N PHE A 275 0.16 12.37 16.17
CA PHE A 275 -0.36 12.17 14.82
C PHE A 275 0.74 11.88 13.81
N THR A 276 1.90 12.53 13.96
CA THR A 276 3.10 12.22 13.16
C THR A 276 3.52 10.76 13.34
N ILE A 277 3.63 10.28 14.58
CA ILE A 277 3.99 8.88 14.86
C ILE A 277 2.95 7.92 14.26
N SER A 278 1.66 8.23 14.41
CA SER A 278 0.59 7.43 13.80
C SER A 278 0.72 7.35 12.29
N LEU A 279 1.02 8.46 11.63
CA LEU A 279 1.20 8.51 10.17
C LEU A 279 2.49 7.81 9.71
N ILE A 280 3.57 7.83 10.51
CA ILE A 280 4.80 7.06 10.23
C ILE A 280 4.45 5.57 10.19
N PHE A 281 3.72 5.07 11.19
CA PHE A 281 3.29 3.67 11.19
C PHE A 281 2.33 3.35 10.04
N ALA A 282 1.41 4.28 9.71
CA ALA A 282 0.52 4.13 8.56
C ALA A 282 1.30 3.96 7.25
N GLU A 283 2.18 4.92 6.97
CA GLU A 283 2.96 4.95 5.73
C GLU A 283 3.91 3.75 5.63
N SER A 284 4.53 3.38 6.76
CA SER A 284 5.38 2.20 6.83
C SER A 284 4.60 0.91 6.62
N SER A 285 3.46 0.73 7.29
CA SER A 285 2.62 -0.47 7.13
C SER A 285 2.09 -0.62 5.70
N ILE A 286 1.70 0.49 5.07
CA ILE A 286 1.23 0.47 3.68
C ILE A 286 2.37 0.08 2.73
N ASN A 287 3.58 0.62 2.92
CA ASN A 287 4.73 0.25 2.10
C ASN A 287 5.15 -1.21 2.33
N LEU A 288 5.07 -1.72 3.57
CA LEU A 288 5.28 -3.14 3.87
C LEU A 288 4.24 -4.03 3.18
N TYR A 289 2.97 -3.64 3.19
CA TYR A 289 1.89 -4.38 2.53
C TYR A 289 2.08 -4.48 1.01
N PHE A 290 2.62 -3.45 0.37
CA PHE A 290 2.90 -3.46 -1.07
C PHE A 290 4.29 -4.00 -1.41
N SER A 291 5.10 -4.41 -0.43
CA SER A 291 6.37 -5.10 -0.70
C SER A 291 6.10 -6.57 -0.97
N ASN A 292 6.74 -7.14 -1.98
CA ASN A 292 6.65 -8.56 -2.28
C ASN A 292 8.01 -9.10 -2.76
N ALA A 293 8.21 -10.42 -2.60
CA ALA A 293 9.45 -11.06 -2.98
C ALA A 293 9.71 -10.96 -4.49
N ALA A 294 8.67 -10.92 -5.31
CA ALA A 294 8.80 -10.84 -6.77
C ALA A 294 9.45 -9.53 -7.21
N ASP A 295 8.97 -8.38 -6.71
CA ASP A 295 9.55 -7.06 -7.03
C ASP A 295 10.98 -6.93 -6.52
N GLN A 296 11.26 -7.46 -5.33
CA GLN A 296 12.58 -7.44 -4.70
C GLN A 296 13.58 -8.28 -5.50
N TYR A 297 13.17 -9.49 -5.87
CA TYR A 297 14.01 -10.40 -6.66
C TYR A 297 14.25 -9.86 -8.07
N THR A 298 13.25 -9.25 -8.69
CA THR A 298 13.39 -8.57 -9.97
C THR A 298 14.43 -7.45 -9.90
N ALA A 299 14.42 -6.65 -8.83
CA ALA A 299 15.43 -5.62 -8.60
C ALA A 299 16.84 -6.22 -8.36
N PHE A 300 16.92 -7.35 -7.66
CA PHE A 300 18.16 -8.10 -7.45
C PHE A 300 18.70 -8.62 -8.79
N GLN A 301 17.86 -9.28 -9.59
CA GLN A 301 18.23 -9.80 -10.90
C GLN A 301 18.78 -8.73 -11.84
N SER A 302 18.07 -7.59 -11.95
CA SER A 302 18.51 -6.47 -12.78
C SER A 302 19.86 -5.90 -12.36
N LYS A 303 20.15 -5.87 -11.05
CA LYS A 303 21.39 -5.31 -10.53
C LYS A 303 22.58 -6.26 -10.75
N TYR A 304 22.34 -7.55 -10.65
CA TYR A 304 23.40 -8.57 -10.61
C TYR A 304 23.41 -9.52 -11.80
N HIS A 305 22.67 -9.18 -12.88
CA HIS A 305 22.62 -9.94 -14.12
C HIS A 305 22.23 -11.42 -13.90
N ASN A 306 21.23 -11.64 -13.07
CA ASN A 306 20.67 -12.98 -12.86
C ASN A 306 19.56 -13.22 -13.90
N ASP A 307 19.93 -13.77 -15.06
CA ASP A 307 19.06 -13.82 -16.23
C ASP A 307 18.20 -15.10 -16.28
N PHE A 308 18.47 -16.07 -15.42
CA PHE A 308 17.79 -17.35 -15.43
C PHE A 308 17.13 -17.66 -14.10
N ILE A 309 15.90 -18.14 -14.16
CA ILE A 309 15.21 -18.68 -12.99
C ILE A 309 14.96 -20.16 -13.14
N LYS A 310 15.10 -20.87 -12.03
CA LYS A 310 14.73 -22.26 -11.90
C LYS A 310 13.33 -22.34 -11.30
N ILE A 311 12.44 -23.07 -11.96
CA ILE A 311 11.04 -23.23 -11.54
C ILE A 311 10.80 -24.68 -11.16
N SER A 312 10.19 -24.88 -9.99
CA SER A 312 9.81 -26.19 -9.45
C SER A 312 8.37 -26.18 -8.93
N HIS A 313 7.80 -27.35 -8.67
CA HIS A 313 6.43 -27.47 -8.12
C HIS A 313 6.39 -27.24 -6.62
N LYS A 314 5.26 -26.73 -6.14
CA LYS A 314 5.01 -26.54 -4.73
C LYS A 314 4.30 -27.77 -4.16
N GLU A 315 5.01 -28.57 -3.37
CA GLU A 315 4.36 -29.60 -2.55
C GLU A 315 4.26 -29.16 -1.09
N THR A 316 3.13 -29.43 -0.48
CA THR A 316 2.90 -29.15 0.93
C THR A 316 2.94 -30.47 1.69
N LEU A 317 4.09 -30.78 2.30
CA LEU A 317 4.23 -31.92 3.20
C LEU A 317 4.19 -31.43 4.66
N TYR A 318 3.27 -31.98 5.47
CA TYR A 318 3.11 -31.67 6.91
C TYR A 318 2.97 -30.17 7.23
N ASN A 319 2.17 -29.41 6.46
CA ASN A 319 2.00 -27.95 6.60
C ASN A 319 3.26 -27.11 6.38
N GLN A 320 4.30 -27.67 5.80
CA GLN A 320 5.47 -26.93 5.30
C GLN A 320 5.48 -27.00 3.79
N THR A 321 5.63 -25.85 3.16
CA THR A 321 5.88 -25.76 1.72
C THR A 321 7.30 -26.23 1.48
N ILE A 322 7.47 -27.40 0.87
CA ILE A 322 8.76 -27.92 0.47
C ILE A 322 8.80 -27.80 -1.04
N SER A 323 9.84 -27.16 -1.58
CA SER A 323 10.19 -27.31 -2.97
C SER A 323 10.69 -28.75 -3.10
N THR A 324 9.84 -29.63 -3.59
CA THR A 324 10.30 -30.95 -3.98
C THR A 324 11.06 -30.77 -5.27
N GLY A 325 12.32 -31.12 -5.30
CA GLY A 325 13.12 -31.11 -6.52
C GLY A 325 12.58 -32.06 -7.63
N PHE A 326 11.34 -32.55 -7.49
CA PHE A 326 10.68 -33.46 -8.43
C PHE A 326 9.57 -32.70 -9.14
N PHE A 327 9.77 -32.46 -10.40
CA PHE A 327 8.82 -31.65 -11.14
C PHE A 327 8.35 -32.34 -12.42
N ASP A 328 7.10 -32.75 -12.40
CA ASP A 328 6.34 -32.93 -13.60
C ASP A 328 5.63 -31.61 -13.92
N ILE A 329 6.29 -30.71 -14.64
CA ILE A 329 5.52 -29.71 -15.37
C ILE A 329 4.87 -30.48 -16.52
N ASP A 330 3.61 -30.80 -16.32
CA ASP A 330 2.85 -31.42 -17.38
C ASP A 330 2.88 -30.49 -18.61
N ALA A 331 2.83 -31.05 -19.78
CA ALA A 331 2.83 -30.29 -21.04
C ALA A 331 1.71 -29.22 -21.07
N ARG A 332 0.67 -29.34 -20.23
CA ARG A 332 -0.42 -28.38 -20.08
C ARG A 332 0.00 -27.13 -19.32
N THR A 333 0.77 -27.29 -18.23
CA THR A 333 1.30 -26.14 -17.46
C THR A 333 2.33 -25.40 -18.30
N ASN A 334 3.21 -26.11 -19.00
CA ASN A 334 4.15 -25.52 -19.93
C ASN A 334 3.41 -24.76 -21.05
N LYS A 335 2.38 -25.37 -21.64
CA LYS A 335 1.55 -24.71 -22.66
C LYS A 335 0.82 -23.48 -22.11
N LYS A 336 0.28 -23.55 -20.89
CA LYS A 336 -0.36 -22.39 -20.22
C LYS A 336 0.63 -21.26 -19.99
N LEU A 337 1.85 -21.57 -19.56
CA LEU A 337 2.91 -20.57 -19.38
C LEU A 337 3.29 -19.91 -20.71
N ILE A 338 3.44 -20.71 -21.77
CA ILE A 338 3.74 -20.21 -23.12
C ILE A 338 2.57 -19.35 -23.66
N GLU A 339 1.33 -19.80 -23.51
CA GLU A 339 0.14 -19.05 -23.96
C GLU A 339 -0.06 -17.75 -23.14
N ALA A 340 0.20 -17.76 -21.83
CA ALA A 340 0.03 -16.60 -20.97
C ALA A 340 1.12 -15.54 -21.20
N TYR A 341 2.35 -15.95 -21.46
CA TYR A 341 3.50 -15.04 -21.50
C TYR A 341 4.16 -14.89 -22.87
N GLY A 342 3.73 -15.67 -23.84
CA GLY A 342 4.20 -15.65 -25.23
C GLY A 342 5.62 -16.19 -25.42
N GLU A 343 5.85 -16.96 -26.48
CA GLU A 343 7.17 -17.51 -26.81
C GLU A 343 8.25 -16.44 -27.07
N ASP A 344 7.83 -15.21 -27.40
CA ASP A 344 8.76 -14.11 -27.69
C ASP A 344 9.25 -13.36 -26.44
N THR A 345 8.61 -13.57 -25.30
CA THR A 345 8.92 -12.82 -24.05
C THR A 345 9.86 -13.61 -23.15
N TYR A 346 9.66 -14.93 -23.06
CA TYR A 346 10.46 -15.81 -22.21
C TYR A 346 10.91 -17.04 -23.00
N THR A 347 12.13 -17.51 -22.73
CA THR A 347 12.62 -18.78 -23.26
C THR A 347 12.54 -19.83 -22.16
N ILE A 348 11.70 -20.83 -22.33
CA ILE A 348 11.48 -21.92 -21.37
C ILE A 348 12.31 -23.12 -21.84
N LEU A 349 13.14 -23.62 -20.93
CA LEU A 349 14.04 -24.76 -21.16
C LEU A 349 13.67 -25.91 -20.24
N ASN A 350 13.39 -27.05 -20.79
CA ASN A 350 13.20 -28.26 -20.00
C ASN A 350 14.57 -28.78 -19.52
N SER A 351 14.69 -29.05 -18.25
CA SER A 351 15.95 -29.45 -17.62
C SER A 351 15.81 -30.74 -16.85
N ILE A 352 16.78 -31.62 -17.02
CA ILE A 352 16.90 -32.90 -16.35
C ILE A 352 18.22 -32.89 -15.56
N PRO A 353 18.22 -33.17 -14.25
CA PRO A 353 19.46 -33.21 -13.47
C PRO A 353 20.39 -34.30 -13.98
N LEU A 354 21.68 -33.99 -14.04
CA LEU A 354 22.73 -34.90 -14.42
C LEU A 354 23.70 -35.20 -13.27
N GLY A 355 24.25 -34.16 -12.62
CA GLY A 355 25.06 -34.27 -11.40
C GLY A 355 26.39 -35.04 -11.58
N VAL A 356 27.11 -34.82 -12.68
CA VAL A 356 28.41 -35.46 -12.91
C VAL A 356 29.53 -34.51 -12.55
N ASP A 357 30.33 -34.87 -11.54
CA ASP A 357 31.51 -34.09 -11.12
C ASP A 357 32.68 -34.37 -12.06
N ILE A 358 33.18 -33.37 -12.77
CA ILE A 358 34.29 -33.44 -13.72
C ILE A 358 35.64 -33.73 -13.03
N ARG A 359 35.69 -33.65 -11.71
CA ARG A 359 36.89 -33.96 -10.92
C ARG A 359 36.99 -35.44 -10.54
N GLU A 360 35.87 -36.18 -10.61
CA GLU A 360 35.83 -37.59 -10.17
C GLU A 360 36.00 -38.56 -11.31
N THR A 361 35.58 -38.16 -12.53
CA THR A 361 35.67 -39.01 -13.72
C THR A 361 36.24 -38.26 -14.92
N ASP A 362 36.98 -38.92 -15.75
CA ASP A 362 37.40 -38.38 -17.05
C ASP A 362 36.30 -38.43 -18.10
N TYR A 363 36.60 -37.98 -19.30
CA TYR A 363 35.64 -37.93 -20.41
C TYR A 363 35.15 -39.29 -20.88
N GLU A 364 35.86 -40.37 -20.50
CA GLU A 364 35.51 -41.78 -20.77
C GLU A 364 34.85 -42.46 -19.56
N ASN A 365 34.46 -41.65 -18.56
CA ASN A 365 33.88 -42.14 -17.31
C ASN A 365 34.81 -43.07 -16.48
N ASN A 366 36.12 -42.94 -16.62
CA ASN A 366 37.07 -43.63 -15.75
C ASN A 366 37.31 -42.80 -14.47
N PRO A 367 37.41 -43.42 -13.29
CA PRO A 367 37.72 -42.73 -12.06
C PRO A 367 39.07 -42.00 -12.11
N ILE A 368 39.10 -40.71 -11.75
CA ILE A 368 40.32 -39.91 -11.65
C ILE A 368 40.95 -40.11 -10.25
N ASP A 369 42.26 -40.35 -10.20
CA ASP A 369 42.99 -40.41 -8.93
C ASP A 369 43.26 -39.00 -8.42
N LEU A 370 42.43 -38.54 -7.47
CA LEU A 370 42.48 -37.20 -6.87
C LEU A 370 43.60 -36.99 -5.84
N THR A 371 44.51 -37.93 -5.62
CA THR A 371 45.48 -37.86 -4.54
C THR A 371 46.54 -36.76 -4.65
N GLY A 372 46.58 -36.02 -5.78
CA GLY A 372 47.55 -34.95 -6.00
C GLY A 372 46.98 -33.58 -6.39
N GLU A 373 45.66 -33.43 -6.69
CA GLU A 373 45.13 -32.25 -7.36
C GLU A 373 43.97 -31.55 -6.64
N LYS A 374 43.84 -31.71 -5.31
CA LYS A 374 42.67 -31.18 -4.56
C LYS A 374 42.50 -29.66 -4.53
N ASP A 375 43.49 -28.90 -4.98
CA ASP A 375 43.52 -27.45 -4.79
C ASP A 375 43.24 -26.61 -6.06
N LYS A 376 42.89 -27.23 -7.20
CA LYS A 376 42.49 -26.49 -8.38
C LYS A 376 41.06 -25.94 -8.24
N LEU A 377 40.94 -24.63 -8.22
CA LEU A 377 39.66 -23.94 -8.17
C LEU A 377 39.03 -23.88 -9.58
N PHE A 378 37.95 -24.63 -9.78
CA PHE A 378 37.18 -24.61 -11.01
C PHE A 378 35.94 -23.71 -10.85
N TYR A 379 35.52 -23.02 -11.91
CA TYR A 379 34.24 -22.32 -11.90
C TYR A 379 33.06 -23.27 -11.73
N LEU A 380 33.03 -24.30 -12.58
CA LEU A 380 32.09 -25.39 -12.55
C LEU A 380 32.88 -26.69 -12.37
N SER A 381 32.57 -27.40 -11.32
CA SER A 381 33.13 -28.71 -11.04
C SER A 381 32.23 -29.85 -11.51
N GLU A 382 31.04 -29.55 -12.02
CA GLU A 382 30.05 -30.58 -12.37
C GLU A 382 29.18 -30.18 -13.55
N PHE A 383 28.78 -31.14 -14.36
CA PHE A 383 27.64 -31.03 -15.24
C PHE A 383 26.36 -31.17 -14.40
N THR A 384 25.61 -30.10 -14.29
CA THR A 384 24.46 -30.04 -13.40
C THR A 384 23.20 -30.66 -14.01
N ASN A 385 23.01 -30.49 -15.31
CA ASN A 385 21.79 -30.92 -16.00
C ASN A 385 21.98 -31.18 -17.48
N ILE A 386 20.96 -31.85 -18.06
CA ILE A 386 20.74 -31.90 -19.52
C ILE A 386 19.57 -30.96 -19.81
N ILE A 387 19.76 -30.01 -20.69
CA ILE A 387 18.70 -29.16 -21.22
C ILE A 387 18.33 -29.65 -22.61
N THR A 388 17.08 -30.02 -22.79
CA THR A 388 16.56 -30.44 -24.09
C THR A 388 16.03 -29.24 -24.87
N LEU A 389 16.50 -29.11 -26.11
CA LEU A 389 16.16 -28.03 -27.03
C LEU A 389 15.32 -28.54 -28.18
N LYS A 390 14.24 -27.85 -28.52
CA LYS A 390 13.37 -28.17 -29.65
C LYS A 390 14.03 -27.87 -30.98
N ASP A 391 14.78 -26.79 -31.09
CA ASP A 391 15.50 -26.37 -32.28
C ASP A 391 16.73 -25.51 -31.94
N LEU A 392 17.58 -25.31 -32.94
CA LEU A 392 18.78 -24.45 -32.80
C LEU A 392 18.46 -22.97 -32.55
N LYS A 393 17.29 -22.50 -32.97
CA LYS A 393 16.89 -21.11 -32.73
C LYS A 393 16.70 -20.80 -31.23
N THR A 394 16.42 -21.82 -30.44
CA THR A 394 16.37 -21.70 -28.97
C THR A 394 17.75 -21.40 -28.38
N ILE A 395 18.81 -21.93 -28.98
CA ILE A 395 20.21 -21.62 -28.57
C ILE A 395 20.52 -20.15 -28.81
N ASP A 396 20.10 -19.58 -29.95
CA ASP A 396 20.30 -18.15 -30.25
C ASP A 396 19.61 -17.25 -29.23
N LYS A 397 18.46 -17.66 -28.69
CA LYS A 397 17.72 -16.91 -27.67
C LYS A 397 18.40 -16.91 -26.31
N VAL A 398 19.15 -17.93 -25.96
CA VAL A 398 19.80 -18.06 -24.64
C VAL A 398 21.28 -17.68 -24.67
N SER A 399 21.90 -17.65 -25.83
CA SER A 399 23.29 -17.20 -26.02
C SER A 399 23.35 -15.67 -26.06
N THR A 400 24.41 -15.08 -25.47
CA THR A 400 24.64 -13.63 -25.48
C THR A 400 25.23 -13.08 -26.77
N LYS A 401 25.79 -13.96 -27.59
CA LYS A 401 26.26 -13.70 -28.94
C LYS A 401 26.06 -14.96 -29.79
N GLU A 402 26.35 -14.89 -31.08
CA GLU A 402 26.20 -16.03 -31.98
C GLU A 402 26.94 -17.27 -31.45
N PRO A 403 26.25 -18.42 -31.24
CA PRO A 403 26.85 -19.62 -30.71
C PRO A 403 27.92 -20.15 -31.69
N LEU A 404 29.01 -20.67 -31.15
CA LEU A 404 30.05 -21.33 -31.95
C LEU A 404 29.62 -22.77 -32.22
N THR A 405 29.52 -23.15 -33.49
CA THR A 405 29.14 -24.49 -33.90
C THR A 405 30.28 -25.16 -34.64
N PHE A 406 30.66 -26.34 -34.22
CA PHE A 406 31.78 -27.11 -34.78
C PHE A 406 31.30 -27.98 -35.96
N ASN A 407 32.21 -28.17 -36.91
CA ASN A 407 31.94 -29.07 -37.99
C ASN A 407 32.35 -30.49 -37.64
N LEU A 408 31.39 -31.34 -37.33
CA LEU A 408 31.62 -32.74 -36.97
C LEU A 408 31.61 -33.71 -38.17
N ARG A 409 31.52 -33.17 -39.40
CA ARG A 409 31.54 -34.03 -40.60
C ARG A 409 32.93 -34.56 -40.85
N ASN A 410 33.03 -35.86 -41.18
CA ASN A 410 34.26 -36.59 -41.49
C ASN A 410 35.20 -36.83 -40.29
N LEU A 411 34.67 -36.92 -39.10
CA LEU A 411 35.44 -37.43 -37.96
C LEU A 411 35.81 -38.89 -38.23
N LYS A 412 37.08 -39.23 -37.97
CA LYS A 412 37.60 -40.59 -38.10
C LYS A 412 38.06 -41.09 -36.73
N ASP A 413 37.81 -42.35 -36.48
CA ASP A 413 38.37 -43.07 -35.33
C ASP A 413 39.87 -43.31 -35.50
N ASP A 414 40.51 -43.85 -34.47
CA ASP A 414 41.97 -44.18 -34.46
C ASP A 414 42.34 -45.19 -35.51
N ASP A 415 41.34 -45.94 -36.01
CA ASP A 415 41.51 -46.92 -37.07
C ASP A 415 41.26 -46.37 -38.49
N GLY A 416 40.87 -45.07 -38.56
CA GLY A 416 40.63 -44.38 -39.81
C GLY A 416 39.23 -44.58 -40.39
N ASN A 417 38.29 -45.17 -39.66
CA ASN A 417 36.93 -45.38 -40.09
C ASN A 417 36.11 -44.10 -39.81
N ASP A 418 35.02 -43.88 -40.55
CA ASP A 418 34.10 -42.75 -40.26
C ASP A 418 33.35 -43.03 -38.96
N VAL A 419 33.36 -42.02 -38.06
CA VAL A 419 32.67 -42.10 -36.77
C VAL A 419 31.19 -41.85 -36.99
N GLU A 420 30.36 -42.77 -36.51
CA GLU A 420 28.90 -42.58 -36.46
C GLU A 420 28.54 -41.73 -35.25
N ILE A 421 27.95 -40.54 -35.51
CA ILE A 421 27.59 -39.57 -34.48
C ILE A 421 26.10 -39.63 -34.24
N ASN A 422 25.69 -40.24 -33.13
CA ASN A 422 24.27 -40.37 -32.78
C ASN A 422 23.82 -39.27 -31.84
N LEU A 423 24.67 -38.83 -30.90
CA LEU A 423 24.31 -37.81 -29.89
C LEU A 423 25.27 -36.62 -29.94
N THR A 424 24.69 -35.44 -29.91
CA THR A 424 25.50 -34.20 -29.85
C THR A 424 24.99 -33.26 -28.77
N CYS A 425 25.87 -32.41 -28.23
CA CYS A 425 25.51 -31.40 -27.25
C CYS A 425 26.22 -30.08 -27.54
N TYR A 426 25.64 -29.00 -26.98
CA TYR A 426 26.32 -27.74 -26.80
C TYR A 426 26.64 -27.58 -25.30
N ILE A 427 27.75 -26.94 -25.02
CA ILE A 427 28.14 -26.55 -23.63
C ILE A 427 28.25 -25.05 -23.53
N THR A 428 28.20 -24.52 -22.30
CA THR A 428 28.42 -23.09 -22.09
C THR A 428 29.91 -22.76 -22.16
N ASP A 429 30.21 -21.48 -22.46
CA ASP A 429 31.60 -21.00 -22.47
C ASP A 429 32.27 -21.12 -21.08
N ILE A 430 31.54 -20.96 -19.99
CA ILE A 430 32.04 -21.17 -18.63
C ILE A 430 32.36 -22.65 -18.37
N MET A 431 31.55 -23.57 -18.89
CA MET A 431 31.85 -24.99 -18.78
C MET A 431 33.06 -25.35 -19.68
N ALA A 432 33.12 -24.79 -20.89
CA ALA A 432 34.29 -24.99 -21.75
C ALA A 432 35.59 -24.51 -21.10
N ASP A 433 35.59 -23.31 -20.51
CA ASP A 433 36.75 -22.79 -19.79
C ASP A 433 37.10 -23.64 -18.54
N SER A 434 36.10 -24.20 -17.87
CA SER A 434 36.31 -25.10 -16.73
C SER A 434 36.96 -26.43 -17.13
N LEU A 435 36.51 -27.01 -18.26
CA LEU A 435 37.10 -28.21 -18.81
C LEU A 435 38.55 -28.02 -19.29
N ILE A 436 38.83 -26.85 -19.89
CA ILE A 436 40.20 -26.48 -20.31
C ILE A 436 41.06 -26.30 -19.05
N ALA A 437 40.63 -25.56 -18.05
CA ALA A 437 41.36 -25.28 -16.83
C ALA A 437 41.69 -26.59 -16.05
N HIS A 438 40.79 -27.59 -16.14
CA HIS A 438 40.98 -28.89 -15.55
C HIS A 438 41.82 -29.86 -16.41
N ASN A 439 42.14 -29.47 -17.64
CA ASN A 439 42.74 -30.35 -18.64
C ASN A 439 41.95 -31.69 -18.82
N TYR A 440 40.62 -31.57 -18.85
CA TYR A 440 39.67 -32.70 -18.81
C TYR A 440 39.89 -33.72 -19.95
N PHE A 441 40.36 -33.26 -21.11
CA PHE A 441 40.63 -34.07 -22.28
C PHE A 441 42.13 -34.42 -22.44
N TYR A 442 42.95 -34.11 -21.45
CA TYR A 442 44.42 -34.37 -21.45
C TYR A 442 45.18 -33.75 -22.61
N GLU A 443 44.70 -32.58 -23.11
CA GLU A 443 45.32 -31.87 -24.23
C GLU A 443 45.48 -30.36 -23.89
N ASP A 444 46.55 -29.76 -24.40
CA ASP A 444 46.82 -28.34 -24.21
C ASP A 444 45.92 -27.46 -25.06
N PHE A 445 45.40 -26.34 -24.45
CA PHE A 445 44.59 -25.38 -25.14
C PHE A 445 45.44 -24.29 -25.77
N TYR A 446 45.29 -24.09 -27.08
CA TYR A 446 46.04 -23.09 -27.87
C TYR A 446 45.23 -21.88 -28.27
N GLY A 447 44.24 -21.50 -27.50
CA GLY A 447 43.49 -20.26 -27.65
C GLY A 447 42.29 -20.28 -28.61
N ASN A 448 41.97 -21.44 -29.21
CA ASN A 448 40.82 -21.62 -30.10
C ASN A 448 39.93 -22.77 -29.62
N TYR A 449 38.67 -22.47 -29.30
CA TYR A 449 37.70 -23.49 -28.85
C TYR A 449 37.39 -24.53 -29.92
N GLU A 450 37.31 -24.12 -31.21
CA GLU A 450 37.01 -25.05 -32.31
C GLU A 450 38.09 -26.11 -32.46
N ASP A 451 39.36 -25.68 -32.42
CA ASP A 451 40.50 -26.60 -32.53
C ASP A 451 40.60 -27.56 -31.33
N TYR A 452 40.15 -27.11 -30.17
CA TYR A 452 40.26 -27.90 -28.94
C TYR A 452 39.07 -28.86 -28.74
N PHE A 453 37.84 -28.45 -29.06
CA PHE A 453 36.64 -29.22 -28.76
C PHE A 453 36.10 -30.02 -29.94
N ALA A 454 36.47 -29.72 -31.19
CA ALA A 454 35.99 -30.43 -32.36
C ALA A 454 36.38 -31.92 -32.29
N GLY A 455 35.38 -32.78 -32.26
CA GLY A 455 35.55 -34.23 -32.13
C GLY A 455 35.68 -34.78 -30.73
N LYS A 456 35.68 -33.91 -29.70
CA LYS A 456 35.63 -34.34 -28.28
C LYS A 456 34.23 -34.81 -27.92
N TYR A 457 34.15 -35.74 -27.00
CA TYR A 457 32.92 -36.33 -26.53
C TYR A 457 32.95 -36.59 -25.03
N PHE A 458 31.76 -36.81 -24.47
CA PHE A 458 31.57 -37.25 -23.11
C PHE A 458 30.99 -38.67 -23.09
N MET A 459 31.39 -39.46 -22.09
CA MET A 459 30.72 -40.71 -21.72
C MET A 459 30.29 -40.56 -20.25
N PHE A 460 29.01 -40.64 -19.98
CA PHE A 460 28.50 -40.51 -18.60
C PHE A 460 28.10 -41.88 -18.07
N PRO A 461 28.13 -42.04 -16.72
CA PRO A 461 27.67 -43.25 -16.07
C PRO A 461 26.29 -43.69 -16.56
N GLY A 462 26.15 -44.93 -16.96
CA GLY A 462 24.89 -45.47 -17.46
C GLY A 462 24.56 -45.20 -18.95
N MET A 463 25.40 -44.41 -19.65
CA MET A 463 25.30 -44.21 -21.11
C MET A 463 26.32 -45.04 -21.82
N ASN A 464 25.83 -45.80 -22.84
CA ASN A 464 26.71 -46.58 -23.69
C ASN A 464 27.14 -45.85 -24.97
N GLU A 465 26.64 -44.62 -25.16
CA GLU A 465 26.87 -43.81 -26.37
C GLU A 465 27.72 -42.58 -26.06
N LYS A 466 28.54 -42.18 -27.03
CA LYS A 466 29.37 -40.99 -27.00
C LYS A 466 28.55 -39.78 -27.34
N ILE A 467 28.59 -38.74 -26.46
CA ILE A 467 27.92 -37.46 -26.71
C ILE A 467 28.98 -36.46 -27.21
N TYR A 468 28.94 -36.14 -28.49
CA TYR A 468 29.93 -35.26 -29.11
C TYR A 468 29.63 -33.80 -28.88
N ILE A 469 30.66 -33.00 -28.59
CA ILE A 469 30.52 -31.54 -28.41
C ILE A 469 30.34 -30.90 -29.80
N LYS A 470 29.14 -30.35 -30.05
CA LYS A 470 28.78 -29.72 -31.31
C LYS A 470 28.99 -28.21 -31.32
N GLY A 471 29.15 -27.61 -30.14
CA GLY A 471 29.41 -26.19 -30.09
C GLY A 471 29.36 -25.58 -28.68
N ILE A 472 29.51 -24.25 -28.64
CA ILE A 472 29.57 -23.47 -27.42
C ILE A 472 28.53 -22.38 -27.42
N ILE A 473 27.77 -22.28 -26.35
CA ILE A 473 26.82 -21.24 -26.04
C ILE A 473 27.53 -20.18 -25.17
N PHE A 474 27.50 -18.92 -25.60
CA PHE A 474 28.18 -17.86 -24.88
C PHE A 474 27.25 -17.24 -23.82
N THR A 475 27.78 -17.09 -22.62
CA THR A 475 27.11 -16.49 -21.49
C THR A 475 27.76 -15.15 -21.09
N ASP A 476 27.16 -14.45 -20.16
CA ASP A 476 27.74 -13.20 -19.61
C ASP A 476 28.63 -13.45 -18.37
N TYR A 477 29.11 -14.69 -18.17
CA TYR A 477 29.85 -15.04 -16.96
C TYR A 477 31.11 -14.18 -16.73
N ASN A 478 31.73 -13.71 -17.82
CA ASN A 478 32.86 -12.77 -17.77
C ASN A 478 32.58 -11.44 -17.10
N LYS A 479 31.30 -11.09 -16.87
CA LYS A 479 30.94 -9.88 -16.10
C LYS A 479 31.23 -10.04 -14.62
N PHE A 480 31.24 -11.23 -14.10
CA PHE A 480 31.40 -11.54 -12.68
C PHE A 480 32.57 -12.43 -12.34
N ALA A 481 33.27 -12.94 -13.33
CA ALA A 481 34.44 -13.78 -13.13
C ALA A 481 35.69 -13.17 -13.80
N LYS A 482 36.83 -13.29 -13.17
CA LYS A 482 38.12 -12.77 -13.67
C LYS A 482 39.14 -13.89 -13.66
N LYS A 483 39.90 -13.96 -14.76
CA LYS A 483 41.11 -14.75 -14.82
C LYS A 483 42.26 -13.96 -14.18
N GLU A 484 42.93 -14.54 -13.18
CA GLU A 484 44.18 -14.01 -12.68
C GLU A 484 45.29 -15.04 -12.88
N SER A 485 46.34 -14.66 -13.61
CA SER A 485 47.55 -15.44 -13.68
C SER A 485 48.35 -15.26 -12.39
N VAL A 486 48.64 -16.32 -11.67
CA VAL A 486 49.59 -16.31 -10.55
C VAL A 486 50.99 -16.44 -11.11
N SER A 487 51.84 -15.50 -10.74
CA SER A 487 53.11 -15.17 -11.39
C SER A 487 54.23 -16.20 -11.41
N ASP A 488 54.07 -17.43 -10.87
CA ASP A 488 55.14 -18.40 -10.82
C ASP A 488 54.80 -19.86 -11.21
N GLU A 489 53.55 -20.11 -11.59
CA GLU A 489 53.08 -21.38 -12.14
C GLU A 489 52.02 -21.09 -13.22
N GLU A 490 52.05 -21.78 -14.34
CA GLU A 490 51.18 -21.60 -15.51
C GLU A 490 49.68 -21.87 -15.24
N TYR A 491 49.18 -21.61 -14.02
CA TYR A 491 47.78 -21.82 -13.65
C TYR A 491 47.00 -20.53 -13.60
N GLU A 492 45.95 -20.41 -14.40
CA GLU A 492 44.97 -19.35 -14.30
C GLU A 492 43.95 -19.68 -13.21
N TYR A 493 43.94 -18.89 -12.14
CA TYR A 493 42.91 -19.00 -11.12
C TYR A 493 41.72 -18.12 -11.51
N PHE A 494 40.55 -18.71 -11.39
CA PHE A 494 39.35 -17.95 -11.57
C PHE A 494 38.72 -17.59 -10.22
N TYR A 495 38.40 -16.35 -9.98
CA TYR A 495 37.63 -15.99 -8.82
C TYR A 495 36.52 -15.01 -9.17
N LEU A 496 35.44 -15.08 -8.38
CA LEU A 496 34.31 -14.19 -8.52
C LEU A 496 34.63 -12.86 -7.82
N TYR A 497 34.49 -11.76 -8.52
CA TYR A 497 34.87 -10.43 -8.05
C TYR A 497 34.17 -9.97 -6.78
N ASP A 498 32.87 -10.29 -6.65
CA ASP A 498 32.00 -9.69 -5.68
C ASP A 498 30.99 -10.74 -5.20
N ALA A 499 30.69 -10.75 -3.91
CA ALA A 499 29.70 -11.60 -3.30
C ALA A 499 28.30 -11.49 -3.96
N ASN A 500 27.96 -10.33 -4.50
CA ASN A 500 26.69 -10.10 -5.18
C ASN A 500 26.59 -10.91 -6.49
N TYR A 501 27.67 -10.96 -7.24
CA TYR A 501 27.73 -11.76 -8.45
C TYR A 501 27.88 -13.26 -8.15
N GLN A 502 28.48 -13.59 -7.00
CA GLN A 502 28.52 -14.98 -6.57
C GLN A 502 27.12 -15.55 -6.36
N ALA A 503 26.23 -14.80 -5.75
CA ALA A 503 24.84 -15.22 -5.58
C ALA A 503 24.14 -15.44 -6.94
N SER A 504 24.31 -14.53 -7.88
CA SER A 504 23.79 -14.70 -9.26
C SER A 504 24.39 -15.89 -9.98
N TYR A 505 25.68 -16.10 -9.83
CA TYR A 505 26.36 -17.27 -10.39
C TYR A 505 25.75 -18.58 -9.85
N TYR A 506 25.58 -18.69 -8.55
CA TYR A 506 24.99 -19.90 -7.96
C TYR A 506 23.50 -20.07 -8.33
N ASP A 507 22.74 -18.99 -8.44
CA ASP A 507 21.36 -19.08 -8.92
C ASP A 507 21.28 -19.56 -10.39
N ASN A 508 22.27 -19.20 -11.21
CA ASN A 508 22.34 -19.60 -12.64
C ASN A 508 23.16 -20.87 -12.88
N LYS A 509 23.71 -21.50 -11.84
CA LYS A 509 24.57 -22.67 -11.94
C LYS A 509 23.92 -23.79 -12.74
N ALA A 510 22.63 -23.99 -12.58
CA ALA A 510 21.85 -24.97 -13.33
C ALA A 510 21.87 -24.75 -14.84
N PHE A 511 21.96 -23.52 -15.30
CA PHE A 511 22.12 -23.17 -16.70
C PHE A 511 23.57 -23.25 -17.16
N TYR A 512 24.50 -22.75 -16.36
CA TYR A 512 25.93 -22.72 -16.73
C TYR A 512 26.54 -24.10 -16.86
N GLY A 513 26.16 -25.04 -15.99
CA GLY A 513 26.65 -26.42 -15.99
C GLY A 513 25.82 -27.38 -16.86
N ALA A 514 24.94 -26.87 -17.69
CA ALA A 514 24.07 -27.72 -18.49
C ALA A 514 24.73 -28.19 -19.77
N LEU A 515 24.36 -29.42 -20.17
CA LEU A 515 24.52 -29.93 -21.53
C LEU A 515 23.24 -29.62 -22.32
N PHE A 516 23.38 -28.93 -23.45
CA PHE A 516 22.26 -28.58 -24.31
C PHE A 516 22.17 -29.57 -25.46
N MET A 517 21.12 -30.36 -25.52
CA MET A 517 20.93 -31.40 -26.49
C MET A 517 19.68 -31.16 -27.34
N LEU A 518 19.77 -31.32 -28.65
CA LEU A 518 18.63 -31.21 -29.54
C LEU A 518 17.79 -32.49 -29.45
N ILE A 519 16.49 -32.33 -29.36
CA ILE A 519 15.54 -33.43 -29.35
C ILE A 519 15.66 -34.22 -30.65
N SER A 520 15.94 -33.56 -31.79
CA SER A 520 16.16 -34.19 -33.08
C SER A 520 17.35 -35.16 -33.11
N ASP A 521 18.33 -34.94 -32.24
CA ASP A 521 19.51 -35.85 -32.20
C ASP A 521 19.19 -37.20 -31.55
N PHE A 522 18.04 -37.29 -30.88
CA PHE A 522 17.53 -38.54 -30.28
C PHE A 522 16.53 -39.27 -31.18
N VAL A 523 16.17 -38.72 -32.34
CA VAL A 523 15.14 -39.25 -33.23
C VAL A 523 15.79 -39.49 -34.61
N SER A 524 15.77 -40.70 -35.07
CA SER A 524 16.25 -41.01 -36.44
C SER A 524 15.28 -40.43 -37.49
N ASP A 525 15.83 -39.86 -38.56
CA ASP A 525 15.17 -39.08 -39.62
C ASP A 525 14.00 -39.75 -40.38
N ASN A 526 13.51 -40.90 -39.97
CA ASN A 526 12.65 -41.72 -40.84
C ASN A 526 11.15 -41.72 -40.53
N ASP A 527 10.66 -41.08 -39.47
CA ASP A 527 9.20 -40.97 -39.25
C ASP A 527 8.80 -39.85 -38.32
N GLU A 528 8.06 -38.86 -38.79
CA GLU A 528 7.40 -37.82 -37.99
C GLU A 528 6.44 -38.36 -36.91
N ASN A 529 6.15 -39.64 -36.95
CA ASN A 529 5.35 -40.39 -35.97
C ASN A 529 6.18 -41.28 -35.02
N GLN A 530 7.49 -41.32 -35.15
CA GLN A 530 8.37 -42.22 -34.42
C GLN A 530 9.08 -41.65 -33.17
N PHE A 531 8.63 -40.54 -32.66
CA PHE A 531 8.92 -40.29 -31.23
C PHE A 531 8.53 -41.49 -30.35
N VAL A 532 7.76 -42.36 -30.92
CA VAL A 532 7.19 -43.56 -30.30
C VAL A 532 7.95 -44.83 -30.66
N SER A 533 8.73 -44.87 -31.70
CA SER A 533 9.36 -46.15 -32.14
C SER A 533 10.74 -46.40 -31.55
N THR A 534 11.45 -45.40 -31.09
CA THR A 534 12.52 -45.59 -30.12
C THR A 534 12.02 -46.12 -28.79
N SER A 535 10.77 -46.22 -28.71
CA SER A 535 9.98 -46.68 -27.62
C SER A 535 9.76 -48.17 -27.52
N ASN A 536 10.56 -48.96 -28.06
CA ASN A 536 10.97 -50.16 -27.36
C ASN A 536 11.88 -49.80 -26.17
N ILE A 537 11.62 -48.66 -25.55
CA ILE A 537 12.14 -48.28 -24.26
C ILE A 537 11.42 -49.13 -23.24
N GLU A 538 11.96 -50.32 -23.11
CA GLU A 538 11.54 -51.27 -22.09
C GLU A 538 12.08 -50.80 -20.75
N TYR A 539 11.23 -50.07 -20.03
CA TYR A 539 11.55 -49.70 -18.68
C TYR A 539 11.25 -50.88 -17.75
N THR A 540 12.25 -51.55 -17.25
CA THR A 540 12.11 -52.50 -16.13
C THR A 540 12.52 -51.79 -14.85
N SER A 541 11.56 -51.34 -14.05
CA SER A 541 11.81 -50.85 -12.68
C SER A 541 11.59 -52.02 -11.72
N ASP A 542 12.52 -52.23 -10.82
CA ASP A 542 12.42 -53.26 -9.79
C ASP A 542 11.44 -52.90 -8.66
N ASN A 543 10.90 -51.69 -8.64
CA ASN A 543 10.15 -51.19 -7.51
C ASN A 543 8.93 -50.31 -7.92
N PHE A 544 7.86 -50.92 -8.42
CA PHE A 544 6.55 -50.24 -8.50
C PHE A 544 5.69 -50.57 -7.28
N ILE A 545 5.02 -49.58 -6.72
CA ILE A 545 3.89 -49.84 -5.84
C ILE A 545 2.62 -49.62 -6.59
N PHE A 546 1.81 -50.65 -6.62
CA PHE A 546 0.46 -50.61 -7.18
C PHE A 546 -0.55 -50.67 -6.02
N LYS A 547 -1.43 -49.70 -5.97
CA LYS A 547 -2.55 -49.69 -5.02
C LYS A 547 -3.84 -49.80 -5.81
N ALA A 548 -4.44 -50.99 -5.78
CA ALA A 548 -5.79 -51.21 -6.29
C ALA A 548 -6.74 -51.52 -5.12
N PHE A 549 -7.89 -50.88 -5.08
CA PHE A 549 -8.94 -51.19 -4.08
C PHE A 549 -8.46 -51.15 -2.62
N ASP A 550 -7.66 -50.16 -2.24
CA ASP A 550 -7.08 -49.99 -0.91
C ASP A 550 -5.98 -51.00 -0.48
N GLU A 551 -5.63 -51.97 -1.29
CA GLU A 551 -4.44 -52.80 -1.04
C GLU A 551 -3.20 -52.28 -1.76
N THR A 552 -2.05 -52.36 -1.09
CA THR A 552 -0.75 -51.91 -1.64
C THR A 552 0.09 -53.13 -1.95
N SER A 553 0.34 -53.39 -3.22
CA SER A 553 1.17 -54.50 -3.70
C SER A 553 2.46 -53.99 -4.32
N LEU A 554 3.60 -54.57 -3.93
CA LEU A 554 4.89 -54.25 -4.55
C LEU A 554 5.01 -55.03 -5.83
N ILE A 555 5.22 -54.34 -6.94
CA ILE A 555 5.28 -54.94 -8.28
C ILE A 555 6.72 -54.80 -8.76
N SER A 556 7.34 -55.90 -9.19
CA SER A 556 8.66 -55.94 -9.78
C SER A 556 8.57 -56.35 -11.26
N ASN A 557 9.51 -55.92 -12.08
CA ASN A 557 9.67 -56.26 -13.51
C ASN A 557 8.44 -55.91 -14.40
N VAL A 558 7.93 -54.70 -14.28
CA VAL A 558 6.85 -54.18 -15.14
C VAL A 558 7.45 -53.28 -16.20
N LYS A 559 7.11 -53.51 -17.47
CA LYS A 559 7.44 -52.63 -18.60
C LYS A 559 6.42 -51.49 -18.67
N VAL A 560 6.91 -50.32 -19.06
CA VAL A 560 6.05 -49.15 -19.40
C VAL A 560 6.26 -48.87 -20.88
N SER A 561 5.17 -48.77 -21.65
CA SER A 561 5.22 -48.52 -23.09
C SER A 561 4.11 -47.53 -23.50
N MET A 562 4.20 -47.03 -24.71
CA MET A 562 3.17 -46.21 -25.33
C MET A 562 2.19 -47.09 -26.09
N PHE A 563 0.89 -46.73 -25.96
CA PHE A 563 -0.14 -47.36 -26.77
C PHE A 563 -0.09 -46.82 -28.19
N THR A 564 0.00 -47.70 -29.17
CA THR A 564 0.00 -47.37 -30.59
C THR A 564 -1.23 -47.96 -31.27
N ASP A 565 -1.67 -47.39 -32.41
CA ASP A 565 -2.79 -47.91 -33.21
C ASP A 565 -2.55 -49.36 -33.70
N LEU A 566 -1.31 -49.77 -33.80
CA LEU A 566 -0.94 -51.16 -34.13
C LEU A 566 -1.33 -52.17 -33.07
N MET A 567 -1.57 -51.69 -31.82
CA MET A 567 -1.99 -52.52 -30.66
C MET A 567 -3.50 -52.73 -30.61
N LYS A 568 -4.30 -51.92 -31.31
CA LYS A 568 -5.77 -52.04 -31.31
C LYS A 568 -6.30 -53.45 -31.60
N PRO A 569 -5.75 -54.25 -32.55
CA PRO A 569 -6.24 -55.60 -32.80
C PRO A 569 -6.06 -56.57 -31.63
N TYR A 570 -5.14 -56.26 -30.72
CA TYR A 570 -4.82 -57.10 -29.59
C TYR A 570 -5.58 -56.74 -28.31
N ILE A 571 -6.47 -55.74 -28.34
CA ILE A 571 -7.31 -55.38 -27.21
C ILE A 571 -8.35 -56.48 -27.00
N ILE A 572 -8.23 -57.13 -25.83
CA ILE A 572 -9.14 -58.22 -25.43
C ILE A 572 -10.28 -57.74 -24.55
N ALA A 573 -10.10 -56.67 -23.83
CA ALA A 573 -11.13 -56.08 -22.97
C ALA A 573 -11.00 -54.54 -22.85
N GLY A 574 -12.12 -53.84 -22.64
CA GLY A 574 -12.14 -52.40 -22.43
C GLY A 574 -12.33 -51.56 -23.66
N ASP A 575 -11.83 -50.30 -23.65
CA ASP A 575 -12.01 -49.37 -24.78
C ASP A 575 -11.19 -49.82 -25.99
N ARG A 576 -11.90 -50.23 -27.05
CA ARG A 576 -11.29 -50.72 -28.28
C ARG A 576 -10.54 -49.67 -29.10
N GLU A 577 -10.76 -48.41 -28.82
CA GLU A 577 -10.03 -47.28 -29.42
C GLU A 577 -8.70 -46.98 -28.72
N GLY A 578 -8.48 -47.60 -27.56
CA GLY A 578 -7.31 -47.35 -26.73
C GLY A 578 -7.48 -46.15 -25.79
N PRO A 579 -6.45 -45.89 -24.98
CA PRO A 579 -6.48 -44.79 -24.02
C PRO A 579 -6.57 -43.43 -24.72
N LYS A 580 -7.52 -42.60 -24.34
CA LYS A 580 -7.75 -41.26 -24.90
C LYS A 580 -7.14 -40.21 -23.99
N LYS A 581 -6.69 -39.11 -24.57
CA LYS A 581 -6.18 -37.98 -23.78
C LYS A 581 -7.23 -37.57 -22.72
N PRO A 582 -6.89 -37.56 -21.42
CA PRO A 582 -7.82 -37.19 -20.36
C PRO A 582 -8.19 -35.71 -20.45
N LYS A 583 -9.39 -35.39 -20.02
CA LYS A 583 -9.80 -34.00 -19.81
C LYS A 583 -9.22 -33.48 -18.48
N GLU A 584 -9.24 -32.16 -18.32
CA GLU A 584 -8.79 -31.53 -17.08
C GLU A 584 -9.56 -32.10 -15.85
N GLY A 585 -8.81 -32.62 -14.87
CA GLY A 585 -9.39 -33.27 -13.67
C GLY A 585 -9.78 -34.75 -13.82
N GLU A 586 -9.62 -35.35 -15.01
CA GLU A 586 -9.81 -36.79 -15.18
C GLU A 586 -8.51 -37.56 -14.91
N LEU A 587 -8.63 -38.77 -14.41
CA LEU A 587 -7.50 -39.69 -14.21
C LEU A 587 -6.86 -40.08 -15.57
N GLU A 588 -5.55 -40.29 -15.58
CA GLU A 588 -4.83 -40.71 -16.78
C GLU A 588 -5.29 -42.12 -17.21
N PRO A 589 -5.88 -42.28 -18.39
CA PRO A 589 -6.31 -43.57 -18.88
C PRO A 589 -5.14 -44.43 -19.37
N ILE A 590 -5.02 -45.63 -18.85
CA ILE A 590 -3.96 -46.57 -19.26
C ILE A 590 -4.60 -47.87 -19.72
N MET A 591 -3.86 -48.61 -20.58
CA MET A 591 -4.11 -50.03 -20.83
C MET A 591 -3.01 -50.88 -20.22
N VAL A 592 -3.33 -52.11 -19.93
CA VAL A 592 -2.35 -53.06 -19.33
C VAL A 592 -2.28 -54.33 -20.16
N SER A 593 -1.13 -55.00 -20.17
CA SER A 593 -1.05 -56.31 -20.81
C SER A 593 -1.86 -57.35 -20.02
N LYS A 594 -2.29 -58.40 -20.74
CA LYS A 594 -2.97 -59.54 -20.13
C LYS A 594 -2.17 -60.15 -18.99
N LYS A 595 -0.86 -60.25 -19.12
CA LYS A 595 0.02 -60.77 -18.08
C LYS A 595 0.05 -59.89 -16.86
N PHE A 596 0.06 -58.52 -17.01
CA PHE A 596 -0.05 -57.58 -15.93
C PHE A 596 -1.42 -57.74 -15.23
N TYR A 597 -2.50 -57.83 -16.02
CA TYR A 597 -3.87 -58.01 -15.51
C TYR A 597 -3.98 -59.31 -14.67
N ASP A 598 -3.49 -60.44 -15.24
CA ASP A 598 -3.58 -61.76 -14.59
C ASP A 598 -2.75 -61.83 -13.30
N LEU A 599 -1.60 -61.17 -13.25
CA LEU A 599 -0.67 -61.22 -12.10
C LEU A 599 -1.12 -60.31 -10.95
N TYR A 600 -1.64 -59.12 -11.27
CA TYR A 600 -1.78 -58.07 -10.27
C TYR A 600 -3.23 -57.62 -10.10
N ILE A 601 -3.98 -57.47 -11.18
CA ILE A 601 -5.37 -56.96 -11.08
C ILE A 601 -6.34 -58.06 -10.75
N LYS A 602 -6.26 -59.18 -11.40
CA LYS A 602 -7.11 -60.33 -11.22
C LYS A 602 -7.01 -60.86 -9.80
N ALA A 603 -5.81 -60.99 -9.27
CA ALA A 603 -5.61 -61.45 -7.88
C ALA A 603 -6.21 -60.48 -6.87
N ALA A 604 -6.04 -59.18 -7.04
CA ALA A 604 -6.62 -58.18 -6.16
C ALA A 604 -8.15 -58.12 -6.21
N LEU A 605 -8.71 -58.41 -7.38
CA LEU A 605 -10.19 -58.49 -7.57
C LEU A 605 -10.81 -59.78 -6.99
N GLU A 606 -10.08 -60.93 -7.06
CA GLU A 606 -10.52 -62.21 -6.51
C GLU A 606 -10.67 -62.17 -4.98
N ASP A 607 -9.81 -61.41 -4.30
CA ASP A 607 -9.93 -61.19 -2.86
C ASP A 607 -11.10 -60.26 -2.45
N THR A 608 -11.52 -59.36 -3.37
CA THR A 608 -12.59 -58.38 -3.10
C THR A 608 -13.98 -58.85 -3.54
N PHE A 609 -14.03 -59.66 -4.59
CA PHE A 609 -15.27 -60.22 -5.17
C PHE A 609 -15.14 -61.71 -5.33
N PRO A 610 -15.72 -62.53 -4.47
CA PRO A 610 -15.64 -63.99 -4.58
C PRO A 610 -16.26 -64.46 -5.90
N ALA A 611 -15.56 -65.34 -6.58
CA ALA A 611 -15.95 -65.95 -7.85
C ALA A 611 -17.39 -66.49 -7.81
N ASN A 612 -18.12 -66.27 -8.89
CA ASN A 612 -19.43 -66.88 -9.08
C ASN A 612 -19.34 -68.41 -8.91
N PRO A 613 -19.95 -69.00 -7.87
CA PRO A 613 -19.82 -70.42 -7.57
C PRO A 613 -20.36 -71.32 -8.68
N ALA A 614 -21.11 -70.79 -9.64
CA ALA A 614 -21.69 -71.55 -10.75
C ALA A 614 -20.76 -71.66 -11.99
N ASN A 615 -19.78 -70.79 -12.16
CA ASN A 615 -18.78 -70.88 -13.25
C ASN A 615 -17.48 -70.14 -12.94
N PRO A 616 -16.53 -70.78 -12.33
CA PRO A 616 -15.29 -70.17 -11.86
C PRO A 616 -14.40 -69.63 -13.00
N ASN A 617 -14.70 -69.87 -14.23
CA ASN A 617 -13.93 -69.39 -15.41
C ASN A 617 -14.66 -68.32 -16.21
N GLU A 618 -15.91 -67.95 -15.89
CA GLU A 618 -16.65 -66.89 -16.52
C GLU A 618 -16.70 -65.64 -15.60
N TYR A 619 -15.63 -64.91 -15.58
CA TYR A 619 -15.78 -63.50 -15.33
C TYR A 619 -16.33 -62.89 -16.62
N GLY A 620 -17.49 -62.35 -16.60
CA GLY A 620 -18.03 -61.64 -17.78
C GLY A 620 -17.05 -60.55 -18.17
N ASP A 621 -16.45 -60.73 -19.32
CA ASP A 621 -15.38 -59.86 -19.85
C ASP A 621 -15.73 -58.36 -19.91
N ASN A 622 -16.94 -57.97 -19.64
CA ASN A 622 -17.45 -56.61 -19.65
C ASN A 622 -17.69 -55.98 -18.27
N GLU A 623 -17.76 -56.73 -17.18
CA GLU A 623 -18.04 -56.18 -15.84
C GLU A 623 -16.78 -55.74 -15.08
N LEU A 624 -15.64 -56.36 -15.36
CA LEU A 624 -14.33 -56.07 -14.73
C LEU A 624 -13.68 -54.79 -15.21
N ILE A 625 -14.07 -54.29 -16.39
CA ILE A 625 -13.53 -53.08 -16.99
C ILE A 625 -14.65 -52.11 -17.38
N ASN A 626 -15.68 -52.07 -16.52
CA ASN A 626 -16.73 -51.07 -16.69
C ASN A 626 -16.16 -49.68 -16.41
N PRO A 627 -16.25 -48.73 -17.37
CA PRO A 627 -15.74 -47.37 -17.16
C PRO A 627 -16.39 -46.63 -15.98
N THR A 628 -17.52 -47.07 -15.46
CA THR A 628 -18.19 -46.49 -14.28
C THR A 628 -17.67 -47.04 -12.95
N THR A 629 -17.05 -48.17 -12.93
CA THR A 629 -16.41 -48.77 -11.74
C THR A 629 -14.89 -48.89 -11.88
N GLY A 630 -14.33 -48.22 -12.86
CA GLY A 630 -12.93 -48.36 -13.26
C GLY A 630 -11.96 -48.41 -12.08
N ALA A 631 -11.16 -49.47 -12.05
CA ALA A 631 -10.08 -49.62 -11.10
C ALA A 631 -9.16 -48.39 -11.21
N THR A 632 -9.05 -47.64 -10.15
CA THR A 632 -8.07 -46.56 -10.04
C THR A 632 -6.81 -47.14 -9.42
N ALA A 633 -5.69 -46.96 -10.06
CA ALA A 633 -4.41 -47.36 -9.53
C ALA A 633 -3.55 -46.14 -9.28
N VAL A 634 -2.86 -46.13 -8.17
CA VAL A 634 -1.83 -45.14 -7.89
C VAL A 634 -0.48 -45.78 -8.17
N PHE A 635 0.17 -45.35 -9.25
CA PHE A 635 1.53 -45.77 -9.53
C PHE A 635 2.49 -44.84 -8.80
N SER A 636 3.29 -45.40 -7.91
CA SER A 636 4.35 -44.65 -7.25
C SER A 636 5.68 -45.26 -7.67
N PHE A 637 6.52 -44.44 -8.27
CA PHE A 637 7.88 -44.84 -8.62
C PHE A 637 8.76 -44.63 -7.38
N TYR A 638 9.44 -45.72 -6.94
CA TYR A 638 10.45 -45.64 -5.90
C TYR A 638 11.84 -45.56 -6.54
N GLY A 639 12.48 -44.41 -6.51
CA GLY A 639 13.95 -44.37 -6.57
C GLY A 639 14.52 -44.92 -5.26
N TYR A 640 15.78 -45.35 -5.26
CA TYR A 640 16.45 -46.16 -4.24
C TYR A 640 16.32 -45.78 -2.75
N LYS A 641 15.58 -44.75 -2.39
CA LYS A 641 15.22 -44.42 -1.00
C LYS A 641 13.94 -43.59 -0.78
N ARG A 642 13.23 -43.12 -1.79
CA ARG A 642 12.01 -42.28 -1.58
C ARG A 642 10.99 -42.42 -2.71
N ILE A 643 9.72 -42.26 -2.39
CA ILE A 643 8.63 -42.13 -3.36
C ILE A 643 8.93 -40.90 -4.22
N THR A 644 9.16 -41.08 -5.49
CA THR A 644 9.57 -40.00 -6.39
C THR A 644 8.42 -39.41 -7.20
N THR A 645 7.41 -40.25 -7.54
CA THR A 645 6.23 -39.75 -8.30
C THR A 645 5.07 -40.70 -8.10
N SER A 646 3.86 -40.19 -7.89
CA SER A 646 2.63 -40.97 -7.87
C SER A 646 1.67 -40.49 -8.94
N PHE A 647 1.17 -41.39 -9.75
CA PHE A 647 0.17 -41.11 -10.77
C PHE A 647 -1.15 -41.79 -10.41
N ASN A 648 -2.22 -41.04 -10.41
CA ASN A 648 -3.56 -41.59 -10.36
C ASN A 648 -3.98 -41.95 -11.77
N VAL A 649 -4.10 -43.23 -12.05
CA VAL A 649 -4.46 -43.73 -13.37
C VAL A 649 -5.78 -44.50 -13.35
N LYS A 650 -6.43 -44.56 -14.51
CA LYS A 650 -7.63 -45.35 -14.73
C LYS A 650 -7.33 -46.41 -15.75
N ILE A 651 -7.44 -47.66 -15.37
CA ILE A 651 -7.29 -48.79 -16.33
C ILE A 651 -8.53 -48.84 -17.24
N VAL A 652 -8.32 -48.61 -18.54
CA VAL A 652 -9.40 -48.55 -19.54
C VAL A 652 -9.45 -49.78 -20.45
N GLY A 653 -8.46 -50.65 -20.37
CA GLY A 653 -8.51 -51.90 -21.15
C GLY A 653 -7.31 -52.82 -20.94
N VAL A 654 -7.40 -54.00 -21.54
CA VAL A 654 -6.37 -55.05 -21.49
C VAL A 654 -5.97 -55.45 -22.89
N ILE A 655 -4.66 -55.65 -23.10
CA ILE A 655 -4.05 -55.99 -24.37
C ILE A 655 -3.37 -57.36 -24.25
N ASP A 656 -3.62 -58.26 -25.21
CA ASP A 656 -2.96 -59.59 -25.32
C ASP A 656 -1.95 -59.59 -26.47
N ASN A 657 -0.86 -58.88 -26.32
CA ASN A 657 0.13 -58.73 -27.39
C ASN A 657 1.52 -59.29 -27.06
N ASN A 658 1.81 -59.58 -25.79
CA ASN A 658 3.07 -60.12 -25.31
C ASN A 658 2.93 -60.90 -24.01
N ASP A 659 3.97 -61.67 -23.69
CA ASP A 659 4.06 -62.46 -22.43
C ASP A 659 4.68 -61.68 -21.26
N GLU A 660 4.76 -60.34 -21.35
CA GLU A 660 5.39 -59.50 -20.38
C GLU A 660 4.36 -58.60 -19.67
N ALA A 661 4.59 -58.35 -18.39
CA ALA A 661 3.75 -57.45 -17.62
C ALA A 661 4.03 -55.99 -18.05
N THR A 662 3.15 -55.41 -18.83
CA THR A 662 3.33 -54.08 -19.44
C THR A 662 2.18 -53.16 -19.19
N ILE A 663 2.46 -51.88 -18.94
CA ILE A 663 1.52 -50.79 -18.82
C ILE A 663 1.63 -49.89 -20.06
N TYR A 664 0.53 -49.52 -20.67
CA TYR A 664 0.48 -48.70 -21.88
C TYR A 664 -0.21 -47.38 -21.62
N PHE A 665 0.48 -46.28 -21.85
CA PHE A 665 -0.03 -44.91 -21.72
C PHE A 665 -0.55 -44.38 -23.08
N CYS A 666 -1.35 -43.36 -23.05
CA CYS A 666 -1.84 -42.68 -24.24
C CYS A 666 -0.68 -41.97 -24.99
N ASN A 667 -0.50 -42.26 -26.27
CA ASN A 667 0.59 -41.71 -27.08
C ASN A 667 0.47 -40.17 -27.33
N LYS A 668 -0.62 -39.54 -26.94
CA LYS A 668 -0.81 -38.11 -27.12
C LYS A 668 -0.22 -37.22 -25.99
N ASN A 669 0.50 -37.85 -25.05
CA ASN A 669 1.27 -37.16 -23.99
C ASN A 669 2.78 -37.35 -24.18
N GLU A 670 3.24 -37.32 -25.42
CA GLU A 670 4.60 -37.63 -25.87
C GLU A 670 5.69 -36.87 -25.09
N ASP A 671 5.49 -35.58 -24.87
CA ASP A 671 6.46 -34.72 -24.17
C ASP A 671 6.67 -35.15 -22.71
N GLN A 672 5.61 -35.57 -22.02
CA GLN A 672 5.69 -35.97 -20.61
C GLN A 672 6.34 -37.35 -20.41
N MET A 673 6.06 -38.27 -21.29
CA MET A 673 6.66 -39.60 -21.21
C MET A 673 8.16 -39.60 -21.53
N TYR A 674 8.56 -38.85 -22.56
CA TYR A 674 9.96 -38.66 -22.88
C TYR A 674 10.74 -38.04 -21.73
N TYR A 675 10.16 -37.02 -21.11
CA TYR A 675 10.72 -36.39 -19.91
C TYR A 675 10.86 -37.41 -18.75
N ASN A 676 9.78 -38.17 -18.49
CA ASN A 676 9.81 -39.19 -17.46
C ASN A 676 10.82 -40.32 -17.74
N TYR A 677 11.03 -40.66 -19.01
CA TYR A 677 12.03 -41.61 -19.42
C TYR A 677 13.45 -41.14 -19.17
N LEU A 678 13.78 -39.93 -19.57
CA LEU A 678 15.09 -39.37 -19.32
C LEU A 678 15.34 -39.25 -17.80
N LYS A 679 14.35 -38.79 -17.04
CA LYS A 679 14.39 -38.70 -15.60
C LYS A 679 14.68 -40.04 -14.93
N THR A 680 14.01 -41.09 -15.34
CA THR A 680 14.21 -42.44 -14.75
C THR A 680 15.49 -43.15 -15.22
N SER A 681 15.92 -42.93 -16.43
CA SER A 681 17.18 -43.52 -16.96
C SER A 681 18.42 -42.94 -16.27
N TYR A 682 18.35 -41.72 -15.79
CA TYR A 682 19.44 -41.06 -15.07
C TYR A 682 19.27 -41.07 -13.54
N SER A 683 18.13 -41.54 -13.03
CA SER A 683 17.83 -41.51 -11.59
C SER A 683 18.66 -42.46 -10.75
N ASP A 684 19.23 -43.49 -11.33
CA ASP A 684 20.05 -44.46 -10.63
C ASP A 684 21.42 -43.91 -10.21
N TYR A 685 21.85 -42.80 -10.77
CA TYR A 685 23.19 -42.23 -10.56
C TYR A 685 23.27 -40.92 -9.80
N ALA A 686 22.17 -40.23 -9.59
CA ALA A 686 22.22 -38.94 -8.92
C ALA A 686 21.71 -39.04 -7.48
N ASN A 687 22.60 -38.91 -6.54
CA ASN A 687 22.33 -38.87 -5.09
C ASN A 687 21.46 -37.68 -4.73
N ASP A 688 20.33 -37.91 -4.05
CA ASP A 688 19.56 -37.05 -3.14
C ASP A 688 18.93 -35.74 -3.65
N SER A 689 19.09 -35.33 -4.90
CA SER A 689 18.53 -34.03 -5.36
C SER A 689 17.90 -34.07 -6.76
N MET A 690 17.06 -35.07 -7.02
CA MET A 690 16.56 -35.31 -8.35
C MET A 690 15.16 -34.87 -8.58
N GLY A 691 15.01 -33.88 -9.37
CA GLY A 691 13.76 -33.45 -9.95
C GLY A 691 14.01 -32.72 -11.25
N GLY A 692 13.24 -33.04 -12.27
CA GLY A 692 13.19 -32.19 -13.44
C GLY A 692 12.66 -30.82 -13.03
N TYR A 693 13.22 -29.76 -13.55
CA TYR A 693 12.79 -28.39 -13.33
C TYR A 693 12.86 -27.61 -14.64
N LEU A 694 12.12 -26.53 -14.72
CA LEU A 694 12.25 -25.62 -15.85
C LEU A 694 13.31 -24.56 -15.54
N ILE A 695 14.11 -24.25 -16.54
CA ILE A 695 14.95 -23.05 -16.54
C ILE A 695 14.30 -22.06 -17.50
N LEU A 696 14.05 -20.86 -17.02
CA LEU A 696 13.43 -19.81 -17.79
C LEU A 696 14.37 -18.61 -17.86
N LYS A 697 14.68 -18.18 -19.10
CA LYS A 697 15.38 -16.92 -19.30
C LYS A 697 14.39 -15.77 -19.14
N VAL A 698 14.68 -14.88 -18.20
CA VAL A 698 13.81 -13.72 -17.91
C VAL A 698 13.90 -12.63 -18.97
N SER A 699 12.91 -11.79 -19.03
CA SER A 699 12.86 -10.63 -19.90
C SER A 699 13.66 -9.46 -19.34
N ASP A 700 14.12 -8.56 -20.21
CA ASP A 700 14.70 -7.28 -19.81
C ASP A 700 13.66 -6.33 -19.17
N ASP A 701 12.37 -6.60 -19.35
CA ASP A 701 11.28 -5.83 -18.75
C ASP A 701 10.96 -6.30 -17.32
N LEU A 702 11.45 -5.54 -16.33
CA LEU A 702 11.32 -5.87 -14.91
C LEU A 702 9.86 -6.00 -14.44
N ASN A 703 8.93 -5.23 -15.00
CA ASN A 703 7.52 -5.31 -14.62
C ASN A 703 6.88 -6.62 -15.09
N LYS A 704 7.27 -7.10 -16.26
CA LYS A 704 6.82 -8.39 -16.76
C LYS A 704 7.34 -9.53 -15.90
N ASN A 705 8.62 -9.47 -15.49
CA ASN A 705 9.21 -10.46 -14.61
C ASN A 705 8.52 -10.51 -13.23
N ALA A 706 8.25 -9.35 -12.63
CA ALA A 706 7.53 -9.28 -11.35
C ALA A 706 6.12 -9.87 -11.45
N THR A 707 5.42 -9.59 -12.56
CA THR A 707 4.09 -10.17 -12.81
C THR A 707 4.18 -11.69 -12.97
N LEU A 708 5.16 -12.17 -13.75
CA LEU A 708 5.39 -13.59 -13.93
C LEU A 708 5.63 -14.29 -12.58
N TYR A 709 6.50 -13.75 -11.71
CA TYR A 709 6.83 -14.39 -10.43
C TYR A 709 5.62 -14.46 -9.49
N SER A 710 4.79 -13.42 -9.51
CA SER A 710 3.53 -13.41 -8.76
C SER A 710 2.55 -14.46 -9.29
N ASP A 711 2.45 -14.61 -10.60
CA ASP A 711 1.54 -15.58 -11.24
C ASP A 711 2.03 -17.02 -11.05
N LEU A 712 3.33 -17.28 -11.15
CA LEU A 712 3.89 -18.61 -10.90
C LEU A 712 3.51 -19.12 -9.50
N THR A 713 3.63 -18.27 -8.48
CA THR A 713 3.24 -18.64 -7.11
C THR A 713 1.74 -18.89 -6.96
N SER A 714 0.90 -18.28 -7.78
CA SER A 714 -0.55 -18.51 -7.76
C SER A 714 -0.96 -19.85 -8.40
N HIS A 715 -0.08 -20.47 -9.18
CA HIS A 715 -0.31 -21.73 -9.90
C HIS A 715 0.44 -22.93 -9.29
N ASP A 716 0.74 -22.87 -8.00
CA ASP A 716 1.49 -23.90 -7.26
C ASP A 716 2.91 -24.14 -7.80
N LEU A 717 3.47 -23.15 -8.50
CA LEU A 717 4.84 -23.14 -9.00
C LEU A 717 5.73 -22.30 -8.06
N VAL A 718 6.98 -22.74 -7.88
CA VAL A 718 7.95 -22.06 -7.01
C VAL A 718 9.20 -21.72 -7.80
N ILE A 719 9.71 -20.52 -7.59
CA ILE A 719 11.04 -20.14 -8.05
C ILE A 719 12.04 -20.72 -7.08
N ASP A 720 12.86 -21.68 -7.54
CA ASP A 720 13.80 -22.45 -6.72
C ASP A 720 15.23 -21.84 -6.70
N ASN A 721 15.37 -20.61 -7.16
CA ASN A 721 16.61 -19.86 -6.97
C ASN A 721 16.77 -19.52 -5.49
N ILE A 722 17.92 -19.89 -4.89
CA ILE A 722 18.13 -19.71 -3.45
C ILE A 722 17.98 -18.26 -3.02
N SER A 723 18.43 -17.31 -3.85
CA SER A 723 18.25 -15.88 -3.58
C SER A 723 16.78 -15.50 -3.47
N TYR A 724 15.91 -16.00 -4.36
CA TYR A 724 14.46 -15.78 -4.29
C TYR A 724 13.83 -16.41 -3.04
N VAL A 725 14.17 -17.66 -2.76
CA VAL A 725 13.67 -18.41 -1.59
C VAL A 725 14.03 -17.69 -0.28
N LYS A 726 15.25 -17.15 -0.16
CA LYS A 726 15.64 -16.39 1.04
C LYS A 726 14.96 -15.04 1.16
N LEU A 727 14.69 -14.37 0.04
CA LEU A 727 13.86 -13.17 0.02
C LEU A 727 12.41 -13.49 0.41
N GLN A 728 11.88 -14.61 -0.02
CA GLN A 728 10.54 -15.05 0.36
C GLN A 728 10.44 -15.30 1.88
N VAL A 729 11.41 -15.92 2.50
CA VAL A 729 11.47 -16.10 3.98
C VAL A 729 11.40 -14.75 4.70
N VAL A 730 12.09 -13.72 4.18
CA VAL A 730 12.03 -12.37 4.76
C VAL A 730 10.65 -11.74 4.55
N ASN A 731 10.01 -11.95 3.40
CA ASN A 731 8.65 -11.47 3.17
C ASN A 731 7.62 -12.20 4.04
N ASP A 732 7.73 -13.50 4.24
CA ASP A 732 6.88 -14.26 5.16
C ASP A 732 6.99 -13.73 6.59
N PHE A 733 8.20 -13.33 7.01
CA PHE A 733 8.40 -12.64 8.29
C PHE A 733 7.71 -11.28 8.33
N ILE A 734 7.79 -10.50 7.25
CA ILE A 734 7.11 -9.21 7.12
C ILE A 734 5.60 -9.40 7.20
N ASP A 735 5.05 -10.33 6.43
CA ASP A 735 3.62 -10.63 6.37
C ASP A 735 3.07 -11.10 7.72
N SER A 736 3.83 -11.96 8.42
CA SER A 736 3.48 -12.42 9.77
C SER A 736 3.40 -11.27 10.78
N ASN A 737 4.20 -10.23 10.61
CA ASN A 737 4.21 -9.05 11.47
C ASN A 737 3.32 -7.92 10.96
N LEU A 738 2.82 -7.96 9.73
CA LEU A 738 2.00 -6.91 9.13
C LEU A 738 0.73 -6.63 9.94
N ILE A 739 0.07 -7.69 10.44
CA ILE A 739 -1.12 -7.57 11.29
C ILE A 739 -0.81 -6.78 12.57
N LEU A 740 0.35 -7.01 13.17
CA LEU A 740 0.80 -6.26 14.35
C LEU A 740 1.04 -4.79 14.02
N PHE A 741 1.73 -4.49 12.90
CA PHE A 741 1.97 -3.12 12.45
C PHE A 741 0.67 -2.39 12.14
N LEU A 742 -0.27 -3.05 11.45
CA LEU A 742 -1.61 -2.49 11.18
C LEU A 742 -2.40 -2.28 12.48
N GLY A 743 -2.32 -3.21 13.43
CA GLY A 743 -2.95 -3.07 14.75
C GLY A 743 -2.44 -1.84 15.50
N ILE A 744 -1.13 -1.65 15.56
CA ILE A 744 -0.49 -0.47 16.16
C ILE A 744 -0.92 0.80 15.42
N PHE A 745 -0.92 0.80 14.09
CA PHE A 745 -1.38 1.94 13.29
C PHE A 745 -2.83 2.30 13.62
N PHE A 746 -3.77 1.35 13.60
CA PHE A 746 -5.18 1.63 13.90
C PHE A 746 -5.38 2.15 15.33
N ALA A 747 -4.68 1.57 16.30
CA ALA A 747 -4.74 2.04 17.70
C ALA A 747 -4.23 3.49 17.85
N LEU A 748 -3.07 3.80 17.26
CA LEU A 748 -2.49 5.15 17.29
C LEU A 748 -3.33 6.14 16.47
N CYS A 749 -3.89 5.73 15.35
CA CYS A 749 -4.77 6.56 14.54
C CYS A 749 -6.05 6.93 15.31
N LEU A 750 -6.71 5.94 15.92
CA LEU A 750 -7.89 6.17 16.76
C LEU A 750 -7.57 7.11 17.93
N PHE A 751 -6.46 6.86 18.64
CA PHE A 751 -6.00 7.73 19.72
C PHE A 751 -5.76 9.16 19.22
N SER A 752 -5.07 9.34 18.10
CA SER A 752 -4.77 10.65 17.52
C SER A 752 -6.04 11.40 17.09
N ILE A 753 -7.00 10.69 16.49
CA ILE A 753 -8.32 11.23 16.11
C ILE A 753 -9.09 11.70 17.35
N LEU A 754 -9.11 10.89 18.41
CA LEU A 754 -9.75 11.28 19.69
C LEU A 754 -9.06 12.48 20.33
N MET A 755 -7.73 12.57 20.24
CA MET A 755 -6.97 13.72 20.74
C MET A 755 -7.29 15.00 19.96
N ILE A 756 -7.39 14.92 18.62
CA ILE A 756 -7.78 16.06 17.77
C ILE A 756 -9.21 16.51 18.10
N PHE A 757 -10.14 15.56 18.20
CA PHE A 757 -11.52 15.85 18.59
C PHE A 757 -11.59 16.58 19.94
N ASN A 758 -10.94 16.00 20.95
CA ASN A 758 -10.92 16.55 22.30
C ASN A 758 -10.27 17.95 22.34
N TYR A 759 -9.18 18.15 21.59
CA TYR A 759 -8.53 19.44 21.44
C TYR A 759 -9.50 20.50 20.89
N VAL A 760 -10.19 20.19 19.81
CA VAL A 760 -11.13 21.13 19.18
C VAL A 760 -12.29 21.43 20.12
N VAL A 761 -12.90 20.43 20.76
CA VAL A 761 -14.01 20.61 21.70
C VAL A 761 -13.60 21.46 22.91
N ILE A 762 -12.46 21.15 23.52
CA ILE A 762 -11.96 21.92 24.70
C ILE A 762 -11.60 23.35 24.25
N THR A 763 -10.95 23.52 23.10
CA THR A 763 -10.58 24.84 22.59
C THR A 763 -11.81 25.69 22.32
N ILE A 764 -12.85 25.13 21.67
CA ILE A 764 -14.14 25.81 21.47
C ILE A 764 -14.77 26.15 22.81
N LYS A 765 -14.77 25.21 23.78
CA LYS A 765 -15.34 25.44 25.13
C LYS A 765 -14.61 26.57 25.84
N ASN A 766 -13.28 26.58 25.83
CA ASN A 766 -12.47 27.60 26.50
C ASN A 766 -12.53 28.97 25.79
N SER A 767 -12.79 28.98 24.48
CA SER A 767 -12.90 30.21 23.69
C SER A 767 -14.33 30.71 23.55
N ARG A 768 -15.31 30.22 24.33
CA ARG A 768 -16.72 30.60 24.21
C ARG A 768 -16.92 32.11 24.27
N LYS A 769 -16.28 32.78 25.26
CA LYS A 769 -16.34 34.22 25.42
C LYS A 769 -15.83 34.97 24.18
N ASP A 770 -14.68 34.55 23.64
CA ASP A 770 -14.10 35.14 22.44
C ASP A 770 -15.00 34.90 21.20
N ILE A 771 -15.60 33.70 21.10
CA ILE A 771 -16.58 33.37 20.04
C ILE A 771 -17.80 34.30 20.12
N GLY A 772 -18.34 34.53 21.33
CA GLY A 772 -19.43 35.48 21.57
C GLY A 772 -19.07 36.89 21.12
N ILE A 773 -17.88 37.36 21.42
CA ILE A 773 -17.36 38.66 20.98
C ILE A 773 -17.26 38.69 19.43
N TYR A 774 -16.71 37.65 18.76
CA TYR A 774 -16.68 37.64 17.31
C TYR A 774 -18.07 37.72 16.68
N MET A 775 -19.04 36.98 17.26
CA MET A 775 -20.43 37.02 16.77
C MET A 775 -21.09 38.37 17.01
N SER A 776 -20.87 39.03 18.14
CA SER A 776 -21.40 40.36 18.44
C SER A 776 -20.81 41.43 17.52
N LEU A 777 -19.59 41.26 17.05
CA LEU A 777 -18.96 42.12 16.05
C LEU A 777 -19.39 41.77 14.59
N GLY A 778 -20.32 40.85 14.42
CA GLY A 778 -20.93 40.52 13.12
C GLY A 778 -20.19 39.40 12.35
N MET A 779 -19.23 38.69 12.95
CA MET A 779 -18.62 37.51 12.32
C MET A 779 -19.60 36.34 12.30
N ASN A 780 -19.77 35.71 11.11
CA ASN A 780 -20.69 34.57 11.00
C ASN A 780 -20.07 33.28 11.57
N GLY A 781 -20.94 32.34 12.02
CA GLY A 781 -20.51 31.09 12.65
C GLY A 781 -19.63 30.24 11.75
N PHE A 782 -19.83 30.26 10.42
CA PHE A 782 -18.99 29.52 9.49
C PHE A 782 -17.54 30.04 9.50
N LYS A 783 -17.33 31.36 9.47
CA LYS A 783 -15.99 31.95 9.52
C LYS A 783 -15.30 31.72 10.88
N ILE A 784 -16.09 31.66 11.95
CA ILE A 784 -15.57 31.29 13.28
C ILE A 784 -15.15 29.80 13.28
N SER A 785 -15.98 28.92 12.71
CA SER A 785 -15.61 27.48 12.55
C SER A 785 -14.33 27.31 11.75
N PHE A 786 -14.10 28.17 10.75
CA PHE A 786 -12.86 28.11 9.95
C PHE A 786 -11.59 28.41 10.77
N ILE A 787 -11.67 29.13 11.88
CA ILE A 787 -10.53 29.35 12.79
C ILE A 787 -10.01 28.01 13.32
N TYR A 788 -10.91 27.14 13.74
CA TYR A 788 -10.56 25.82 14.31
C TYR A 788 -10.24 24.80 13.22
N LEU A 789 -10.96 24.85 12.09
CA LEU A 789 -10.65 24.04 10.92
C LEU A 789 -9.21 24.28 10.46
N PHE A 790 -8.80 25.55 10.37
CA PHE A 790 -7.44 25.89 9.93
C PHE A 790 -6.37 25.39 10.91
N GLN A 791 -6.65 25.37 12.23
CA GLN A 791 -5.75 24.80 13.22
C GLN A 791 -5.52 23.29 12.96
N VAL A 792 -6.59 22.54 12.69
CA VAL A 792 -6.50 21.11 12.40
C VAL A 792 -5.79 20.85 11.07
N LEU A 793 -6.06 21.65 10.04
CA LEU A 793 -5.33 21.55 8.78
C LEU A 793 -3.83 21.80 8.95
N LEU A 794 -3.43 22.72 9.81
CA LEU A 794 -2.03 22.96 10.13
C LEU A 794 -1.39 21.77 10.87
N VAL A 795 -2.11 21.18 11.84
CA VAL A 795 -1.65 19.93 12.50
C VAL A 795 -1.47 18.83 11.48
N SER A 796 -2.48 18.60 10.62
CA SER A 796 -2.45 17.56 9.60
C SER A 796 -1.30 17.76 8.60
N ALA A 797 -1.11 18.99 8.13
CA ALA A 797 -0.03 19.30 7.18
C ALA A 797 1.36 19.13 7.81
N SER A 798 1.55 19.65 9.04
CA SER A 798 2.83 19.50 9.75
C SER A 798 3.12 18.03 10.09
N ALA A 799 2.11 17.30 10.55
CA ALA A 799 2.23 15.88 10.87
C ALA A 799 2.54 15.05 9.62
N PHE A 800 1.87 15.31 8.50
CA PHE A 800 2.13 14.60 7.23
C PHE A 800 3.57 14.83 6.73
N ILE A 801 4.04 16.10 6.72
CA ILE A 801 5.41 16.41 6.26
C ILE A 801 6.45 15.70 7.15
N LEU A 802 6.29 15.79 8.47
CA LEU A 802 7.19 15.14 9.42
C LEU A 802 7.09 13.60 9.34
N ALA A 803 5.89 13.08 9.12
CA ALA A 803 5.67 11.64 8.98
C ALA A 803 6.33 11.08 7.71
N SER A 804 6.21 11.76 6.58
CA SER A 804 6.86 11.33 5.33
C SER A 804 8.39 11.33 5.46
N ILE A 805 8.97 12.28 6.18
CA ILE A 805 10.40 12.27 6.50
C ILE A 805 10.72 11.11 7.47
N GLY A 806 9.93 10.97 8.53
CA GLY A 806 10.12 9.93 9.55
C GLY A 806 9.94 8.51 9.01
N ALA A 807 8.93 8.28 8.15
CA ALA A 807 8.70 7.00 7.49
C ALA A 807 9.85 6.63 6.56
N ASN A 808 10.38 7.61 5.80
CA ASN A 808 11.58 7.42 4.98
C ASN A 808 12.78 6.97 5.81
N ILE A 809 13.02 7.61 6.95
CA ILE A 809 14.12 7.24 7.85
C ILE A 809 13.86 5.86 8.45
N PHE A 810 12.65 5.61 8.94
CA PHE A 810 12.27 4.33 9.54
C PHE A 810 12.41 3.17 8.54
N LEU A 811 11.87 3.33 7.33
CA LEU A 811 11.97 2.32 6.27
C LEU A 811 13.42 2.09 5.84
N LYS A 812 14.27 3.13 5.76
CA LYS A 812 15.69 2.96 5.48
C LYS A 812 16.43 2.17 6.57
N VAL A 813 16.11 2.43 7.84
CA VAL A 813 16.70 1.65 8.95
C VAL A 813 16.22 0.21 8.94
N LEU A 814 14.92 0.00 8.67
CA LEU A 814 14.34 -1.33 8.55
C LEU A 814 14.91 -2.07 7.33
N ASP A 815 15.03 -1.38 6.20
CA ASP A 815 15.63 -1.90 4.97
C ASP A 815 17.07 -2.34 5.20
N HIS A 816 17.87 -1.50 5.83
CA HIS A 816 19.28 -1.85 6.14
C HIS A 816 19.38 -3.11 7.01
N ASN A 817 18.55 -3.25 8.04
CA ASN A 817 18.58 -4.40 8.92
C ASN A 817 18.06 -5.68 8.24
N LEU A 818 16.96 -5.59 7.50
CA LEU A 818 16.36 -6.74 6.82
C LEU A 818 17.16 -7.16 5.59
N SER A 819 17.69 -6.22 4.82
CA SER A 819 18.57 -6.51 3.69
C SER A 819 19.87 -7.18 4.16
N ALA A 820 20.45 -6.71 5.27
CA ALA A 820 21.60 -7.37 5.87
C ALA A 820 21.28 -8.81 6.34
N THR A 821 20.08 -9.01 6.90
CA THR A 821 19.62 -10.35 7.31
C THR A 821 19.42 -11.26 6.10
N ALA A 822 18.74 -10.77 5.06
CA ALA A 822 18.52 -11.52 3.82
C ALA A 822 19.87 -11.84 3.14
N ALA A 823 20.76 -10.85 3.04
CA ALA A 823 22.10 -11.04 2.52
C ALA A 823 22.88 -12.13 3.26
N ASN A 824 22.85 -12.09 4.59
CA ASN A 824 23.50 -13.12 5.43
C ASN A 824 22.89 -14.52 5.22
N LEU A 825 21.57 -14.62 5.05
CA LEU A 825 20.90 -15.88 4.76
C LEU A 825 21.30 -16.43 3.38
N ILE A 826 21.36 -15.59 2.35
CA ILE A 826 21.81 -15.97 1.01
C ILE A 826 23.27 -16.38 1.05
N MET A 827 24.15 -15.57 1.65
CA MET A 827 25.59 -15.86 1.77
C MET A 827 25.84 -17.18 2.50
N LYS A 828 25.15 -17.42 3.61
CA LYS A 828 25.28 -18.66 4.38
C LYS A 828 24.83 -19.88 3.56
N SER A 829 23.80 -19.74 2.73
CA SER A 829 23.29 -20.81 1.90
C SER A 829 24.27 -21.20 0.78
N TYR A 830 25.06 -20.26 0.30
CA TYR A 830 26.08 -20.50 -0.73
C TYR A 830 27.49 -20.67 -0.17
N ASN A 831 27.68 -20.72 1.14
CA ASN A 831 29.01 -20.74 1.78
C ASN A 831 29.92 -19.56 1.39
N ILE A 832 29.32 -18.41 1.05
CA ILE A 832 30.05 -17.21 0.64
C ILE A 832 30.58 -16.48 1.89
N SER A 833 31.88 -16.23 1.95
CA SER A 833 32.53 -15.56 3.09
C SER A 833 32.93 -14.10 2.85
N ILE A 834 32.55 -13.53 1.71
CA ILE A 834 32.95 -12.20 1.27
C ILE A 834 31.79 -11.21 1.52
N LYS A 835 32.07 -9.89 1.47
CA LYS A 835 31.21 -8.76 1.82
C LYS A 835 29.71 -8.93 1.58
N PRO A 836 28.85 -8.36 2.46
CA PRO A 836 27.40 -8.52 2.36
C PRO A 836 26.84 -7.98 1.04
N ILE A 837 25.87 -8.70 0.51
CA ILE A 837 25.11 -8.33 -0.68
C ILE A 837 24.37 -7.01 -0.39
N ASP A 838 24.51 -6.02 -1.27
CA ASP A 838 23.85 -4.73 -1.15
C ASP A 838 22.61 -4.68 -2.07
N PHE A 839 21.42 -4.79 -1.50
CA PHE A 839 20.15 -4.63 -2.20
C PHE A 839 19.11 -3.98 -1.29
N THR A 840 18.08 -3.42 -1.87
CA THR A 840 17.01 -2.74 -1.15
C THR A 840 15.74 -3.62 -1.18
N ILE A 841 15.19 -3.89 0.01
CA ILE A 841 13.95 -4.65 0.18
C ILE A 841 12.73 -3.73 0.03
N PHE A 842 12.83 -2.49 0.54
CA PHE A 842 11.71 -1.56 0.56
C PHE A 842 11.90 -0.40 -0.39
N LYS A 843 10.93 -0.23 -1.30
CA LYS A 843 10.79 0.97 -2.13
C LYS A 843 9.59 1.76 -1.64
N LEU A 844 9.78 3.07 -1.42
CA LEU A 844 8.66 3.96 -1.12
C LEU A 844 7.72 4.04 -2.33
N THR A 845 6.51 3.55 -2.13
CA THR A 845 5.49 3.53 -3.18
C THR A 845 4.73 4.86 -3.21
N LYS A 846 4.39 5.34 -4.41
CA LYS A 846 3.52 6.52 -4.58
C LYS A 846 2.17 6.32 -3.89
N MET A 847 1.69 5.07 -3.83
CA MET A 847 0.44 4.71 -3.15
C MET A 847 0.52 4.90 -1.64
N GLY A 848 1.66 4.57 -1.01
CA GLY A 848 1.88 4.82 0.42
C GLY A 848 1.69 6.29 0.78
N TYR A 849 2.30 7.20 0.01
CA TYR A 849 2.13 8.64 0.20
C TYR A 849 0.69 9.12 -0.01
N LEU A 850 0.01 8.65 -1.07
CA LEU A 850 -1.37 9.07 -1.37
C LEU A 850 -2.36 8.62 -0.29
N ILE A 851 -2.24 7.41 0.20
CA ILE A 851 -3.11 6.87 1.26
C ILE A 851 -2.83 7.59 2.58
N SER A 852 -1.55 7.80 2.94
CA SER A 852 -1.21 8.52 4.16
C SER A 852 -1.65 9.99 4.10
N LEU A 853 -1.56 10.64 2.94
CA LEU A 853 -2.11 11.97 2.69
C LEU A 853 -3.63 11.99 2.92
N ALA A 854 -4.35 11.03 2.36
CA ALA A 854 -5.79 10.92 2.55
C ALA A 854 -6.16 10.75 4.03
N ILE A 855 -5.49 9.86 4.76
CA ILE A 855 -5.68 9.65 6.19
C ILE A 855 -5.39 10.94 6.97
N ALA A 856 -4.29 11.63 6.65
CA ALA A 856 -3.87 12.86 7.34
C ALA A 856 -4.89 13.99 7.28
N PHE A 857 -5.68 14.08 6.21
CA PHE A 857 -6.63 15.17 6.02
C PHE A 857 -8.09 14.73 6.18
N VAL A 858 -8.49 13.58 5.63
CA VAL A 858 -9.91 13.16 5.65
C VAL A 858 -10.37 12.76 7.04
N ALA A 859 -9.61 11.98 7.77
CA ALA A 859 -10.01 11.51 9.09
C ALA A 859 -10.21 12.67 10.12
N PRO A 860 -9.27 13.64 10.26
CA PRO A 860 -9.47 14.80 11.12
C PRO A 860 -10.67 15.66 10.69
N LEU A 861 -10.86 15.88 9.36
CA LEU A 861 -11.97 16.69 8.86
C LEU A 861 -13.35 16.10 9.20
N ILE A 862 -13.52 14.79 9.02
CA ILE A 862 -14.76 14.10 9.40
C ILE A 862 -15.00 14.23 10.90
N THR A 863 -13.96 14.02 11.70
CA THR A 863 -14.05 14.02 13.18
C THR A 863 -14.50 15.36 13.73
N ILE A 864 -13.97 16.47 13.20
CA ILE A 864 -14.29 17.83 13.71
C ILE A 864 -15.54 18.42 13.08
N ALA A 865 -16.14 17.79 12.06
CA ALA A 865 -17.33 18.31 11.39
C ALA A 865 -18.48 18.56 12.38
N ILE A 866 -18.74 17.62 13.30
CA ILE A 866 -19.83 17.73 14.29
C ILE A 866 -19.67 18.97 15.20
N PRO A 867 -18.53 19.17 15.92
CA PRO A 867 -18.32 20.36 16.73
C PRO A 867 -18.43 21.67 15.94
N LEU A 868 -17.89 21.70 14.70
CA LEU A 868 -17.91 22.90 13.86
C LEU A 868 -19.30 23.24 13.33
N ILE A 869 -20.07 22.25 12.91
CA ILE A 869 -21.47 22.46 12.50
C ILE A 869 -22.30 22.94 13.69
N SER A 870 -22.12 22.32 14.87
CA SER A 870 -22.79 22.77 16.10
C SER A 870 -22.47 24.25 16.42
N LEU A 871 -21.19 24.62 16.31
CA LEU A 871 -20.73 26.00 16.54
C LEU A 871 -21.34 26.98 15.54
N SER A 872 -21.39 26.60 14.24
CA SER A 872 -21.90 27.46 13.18
C SER A 872 -23.39 27.79 13.34
N ARG A 873 -24.15 26.95 14.04
CA ARG A 873 -25.60 27.09 14.24
C ARG A 873 -26.00 27.89 15.50
N LYS A 874 -25.05 28.19 16.43
CA LYS A 874 -25.35 28.92 17.64
C LYS A 874 -25.69 30.38 17.37
N LYS A 875 -26.59 30.94 18.23
CA LYS A 875 -26.88 32.39 18.25
C LYS A 875 -25.86 33.12 19.14
N PRO A 876 -25.58 34.42 18.87
CA PRO A 876 -24.66 35.21 19.73
C PRO A 876 -25.03 35.18 21.20
N ILE A 877 -26.32 35.33 21.52
CA ILE A 877 -26.82 35.39 22.93
C ILE A 877 -26.57 34.06 23.67
N ASP A 878 -26.70 32.89 22.99
CA ASP A 878 -26.50 31.57 23.59
C ASP A 878 -25.03 31.34 24.00
N VAL A 879 -24.12 32.04 23.30
CA VAL A 879 -22.68 31.92 23.58
C VAL A 879 -22.26 32.90 24.67
N ILE A 880 -22.83 34.11 24.71
CA ILE A 880 -22.51 35.18 25.67
C ILE A 880 -23.07 34.84 27.04
N LYS A 881 -24.36 34.41 27.17
CA LYS A 881 -25.05 34.16 28.46
C LYS A 881 -24.49 32.94 29.23
N ILE A 882 -23.87 31.99 28.55
CA ILE A 882 -23.34 30.77 29.17
C ILE A 882 -21.89 30.99 29.70
N SER A 883 -21.28 32.14 29.42
CA SER A 883 -19.96 32.52 29.91
C SER A 883 -20.08 33.34 31.20
#